data_b9660871006db7edc913a4f28ea831be
#
_entry.id   b9660871006db7edc913a4f28ea831be
#
_cell.length_a   1.000
_cell.length_b   1.000
_cell.length_c   1.000
_cell.angle_alpha   90.00
_cell.angle_beta   90.00
_cell.angle_gamma   90.00
#
_symmetry.space_group_name_H-M   'P 1'
#
loop_
_entity.id
_entity.type
_entity.pdbx_description
1 polymer ?
#
loop_
_entity_poly.entity_id
_entity_poly.type
_entity_poly.pdbx_seq_one_letter_code
_entity_poly.pdbx_strand_id
1 'polypeptide(L)'
;MTIRKMVALLLASVMALTVGVACAEMTPGTYEGVAQGFGGPVTVKVTVDAAAVTAAEITGEGETPALGGAAIEQLTTALVGVSDAAAVDAVAGATVTSTAVKEALAAALAQAAGEAPAADAALAFTAGTYTATAKGYNGPVEVSVTFTDSAIASIEVTAHKETAHVGDVAFAPMIADMLAANGTGVDGVSGATFSGAALRNAVNDAAEQAGCTNPTAFKTNTVAHEPQAAVEDTWDVVIVGAGGAGMVAAAQAAQDGNTVLVIEKNAEMGGNTLVSGGAFQSVMPYLVWDAADPDATTGVNPLDGQTYDKVKSDIGRIETLKTILGWSEEPFDGTIDAEHPFVAGDIGLNAVRGVHAEYLPVLKALKAEIQAYLDWAQPQLDAGVNETQLTVFSTMNLHIFQTYYGGLRPNADHTAWIYSDVDLVKQFVEGGQDIKPWLVAQGAKFDYARQFTLIGCLWQRENSPVGGVVDGVEYASKWGAYFMVPYNTMTKANAHNQLMLRTTATELIVTDGRVTGVKAVGYDGTEVTAHATKGVILATGGYAANIDMVQSTNEYWDASFIADNIGTTNRSSLMGDGITMAAAVGAATEGEGWTQMMPLGWVDNGNLAGGAGENVIYVNAATGKRYVDESAERDVLSEGAFENGMSKETAEKLGLKYVPGIYVEVSNTGVTAGPGGFNNLPEDVPGRMVFRTVEETAELIGCDAATLRKTIEDYDAYVMGVSDTLEVPKLSIQATVGDVEKDENGNYLPETYKLENLRVRFMAPSTHHTMGGVKVDVERHVLDADGNAIPGLYAAGEITSGNHAGNRLGGNAVTEIIVSGRAAAQAVNADNE
;
A
#
# COMPACT_ATOMS: atom_id res chain seq x y z
N MET A 1 10.60 26.54 46.33
CA MET A 1 11.87 25.78 46.14
C MET A 1 11.91 25.38 44.70
N THR A 2 12.82 25.98 43.94
CA THR A 2 12.75 26.12 42.49
C THR A 2 13.15 24.82 41.75
N ILE A 3 12.51 24.53 40.63
CA ILE A 3 12.69 23.41 39.69
C ILE A 3 14.18 23.04 39.43
N ARG A 4 15.10 23.97 39.59
CA ARG A 4 16.57 23.72 39.48
C ARG A 4 17.16 22.81 40.58
N LYS A 5 16.45 22.64 41.73
CA LYS A 5 16.92 21.71 42.79
C LYS A 5 16.40 20.30 42.62
N MET A 6 15.32 20.09 41.86
CA MET A 6 14.85 18.71 41.53
C MET A 6 15.67 18.10 40.38
N VAL A 7 16.10 18.89 39.42
CA VAL A 7 16.97 18.40 38.33
C VAL A 7 18.38 18.04 38.84
N ALA A 8 18.88 18.76 39.86
CA ALA A 8 20.18 18.44 40.44
C ALA A 8 20.14 17.19 41.37
N LEU A 9 18.95 16.83 41.86
CA LEU A 9 18.81 15.58 42.65
C LEU A 9 18.62 14.36 41.75
N LEU A 10 18.02 14.52 40.57
CA LEU A 10 17.93 13.45 39.57
C LEU A 10 19.28 13.17 38.89
N LEU A 11 20.09 14.21 38.62
CA LEU A 11 21.46 14.01 38.08
C LEU A 11 22.43 13.44 39.13
N ALA A 12 22.21 13.65 40.44
CA ALA A 12 23.04 13.08 41.48
C ALA A 12 22.75 11.59 41.77
N SER A 13 21.53 11.10 41.43
CA SER A 13 21.22 9.67 41.57
C SER A 13 21.67 8.83 40.37
N VAL A 14 21.91 9.44 39.20
CA VAL A 14 22.47 8.76 38.04
C VAL A 14 24.01 8.72 38.08
N MET A 15 24.66 9.56 38.87
CA MET A 15 26.12 9.57 39.05
C MET A 15 26.67 8.71 40.19
N ALA A 16 25.85 7.97 40.91
CA ALA A 16 26.28 7.19 42.07
C ALA A 16 26.27 5.65 41.84
N LEU A 17 26.11 5.20 40.57
CA LEU A 17 26.25 3.78 40.19
C LEU A 17 27.33 3.53 39.16
N THR A 18 28.40 4.28 39.18
CA THR A 18 29.67 3.80 38.61
C THR A 18 30.48 3.12 39.69
N VAL A 19 29.98 2.04 40.21
CA VAL A 19 30.83 1.00 40.79
C VAL A 19 31.45 0.30 39.58
N GLY A 20 32.77 0.40 39.41
CA GLY A 20 33.47 -0.39 38.44
C GLY A 20 33.13 -1.86 38.68
N VAL A 21 32.32 -2.42 37.77
CA VAL A 21 32.19 -3.87 37.68
C VAL A 21 33.56 -4.35 37.17
N ALA A 22 34.38 -4.89 38.03
CA ALA A 22 35.44 -5.77 37.59
C ALA A 22 34.79 -6.85 36.75
N CYS A 23 35.16 -7.00 35.49
CA CYS A 23 34.66 -8.06 34.63
C CYS A 23 34.78 -9.36 35.41
N ALA A 24 33.65 -9.99 35.71
CA ALA A 24 33.66 -11.32 36.26
C ALA A 24 34.36 -12.24 35.26
N GLU A 25 35.32 -13.02 35.75
CA GLU A 25 36.11 -13.94 34.90
C GLU A 25 35.13 -14.98 34.34
N MET A 26 34.94 -14.97 32.99
CA MET A 26 33.99 -15.88 32.36
C MET A 26 34.55 -17.31 32.37
N THR A 27 33.67 -18.27 32.58
CA THR A 27 34.05 -19.69 32.44
C THR A 27 34.08 -20.00 30.95
N PRO A 28 35.27 -20.44 30.39
CA PRO A 28 35.34 -20.82 28.98
C PRO A 28 34.35 -21.89 28.59
N GLY A 29 33.56 -21.66 27.53
CA GLY A 29 32.49 -22.55 27.09
C GLY A 29 31.63 -21.94 26.04
N THR A 30 30.60 -22.67 25.65
CA THR A 30 29.55 -22.16 24.72
C THR A 30 28.27 -21.93 25.49
N TYR A 31 27.70 -20.77 25.36
CA TYR A 31 26.51 -20.29 26.06
C TYR A 31 25.49 -19.72 25.07
N GLU A 32 24.25 -19.81 25.44
CA GLU A 32 23.15 -19.38 24.59
C GLU A 32 22.18 -18.47 25.37
N GLY A 33 21.78 -17.39 24.75
CA GLY A 33 20.74 -16.52 25.26
C GLY A 33 19.69 -16.25 24.18
N VAL A 34 18.46 -15.99 24.62
CA VAL A 34 17.32 -15.71 23.75
C VAL A 34 16.69 -14.42 24.19
N ALA A 35 16.30 -13.57 23.24
CA ALA A 35 15.51 -12.38 23.48
C ALA A 35 14.52 -12.14 22.36
N GLN A 36 13.49 -11.32 22.63
CA GLN A 36 12.44 -11.05 21.64
C GLN A 36 12.90 -9.99 20.66
N GLY A 37 13.01 -10.36 19.38
CA GLY A 37 13.26 -9.46 18.27
C GLY A 37 11.98 -8.86 17.69
N PHE A 38 12.09 -8.27 16.50
CA PHE A 38 10.99 -7.61 15.81
C PHE A 38 9.97 -8.64 15.29
N GLY A 39 10.41 -9.67 14.61
CA GLY A 39 9.56 -10.69 14.00
C GLY A 39 9.37 -11.95 14.86
N GLY A 40 10.21 -12.18 15.87
CA GLY A 40 10.19 -13.37 16.69
C GLY A 40 11.38 -13.46 17.63
N PRO A 41 11.60 -14.60 18.32
CA PRO A 41 12.76 -14.78 19.17
C PRO A 41 14.07 -14.75 18.37
N VAL A 42 15.05 -14.03 18.91
CA VAL A 42 16.44 -13.99 18.41
C VAL A 42 17.30 -14.76 19.39
N THR A 43 17.97 -15.79 18.92
CA THR A 43 18.90 -16.61 19.72
C THR A 43 20.34 -16.22 19.41
N VAL A 44 21.11 -15.93 20.45
CA VAL A 44 22.54 -15.64 20.38
C VAL A 44 23.32 -16.75 21.07
N LYS A 45 24.09 -17.49 20.32
CA LYS A 45 24.97 -18.52 20.80
C LYS A 45 26.42 -18.06 20.69
N VAL A 46 27.11 -17.97 21.81
CA VAL A 46 28.49 -17.48 21.87
C VAL A 46 29.41 -18.51 22.48
N THR A 47 30.61 -18.62 21.94
CA THR A 47 31.74 -19.30 22.59
C THR A 47 32.61 -18.23 23.22
N VAL A 48 32.91 -18.38 24.52
CA VAL A 48 33.74 -17.41 25.26
C VAL A 48 34.99 -18.08 25.78
N ASP A 49 36.05 -17.31 25.89
CA ASP A 49 37.20 -17.62 26.78
C ASP A 49 37.06 -16.87 28.12
N ALA A 50 38.12 -16.80 28.94
CA ALA A 50 38.03 -16.11 30.20
C ALA A 50 37.85 -14.58 30.08
N ALA A 51 37.99 -13.99 28.91
CA ALA A 51 38.05 -12.55 28.68
C ALA A 51 36.98 -12.00 27.73
N ALA A 52 36.59 -12.76 26.69
CA ALA A 52 35.72 -12.26 25.65
C ALA A 52 35.04 -13.38 24.84
N VAL A 53 34.07 -13.01 24.02
CA VAL A 53 33.49 -13.85 22.98
C VAL A 53 34.51 -14.17 21.93
N THR A 54 34.73 -15.44 21.63
CA THR A 54 35.68 -15.94 20.61
C THR A 54 34.97 -16.39 19.33
N ALA A 55 33.69 -16.75 19.42
CA ALA A 55 32.84 -17.04 18.26
C ALA A 55 31.36 -16.73 18.64
N ALA A 56 30.58 -16.31 17.63
CA ALA A 56 29.18 -16.03 17.79
C ALA A 56 28.38 -16.62 16.60
N GLU A 57 27.19 -17.09 16.91
CA GLU A 57 26.16 -17.48 15.97
C GLU A 57 24.83 -16.83 16.42
N ILE A 58 24.14 -16.16 15.50
CA ILE A 58 22.86 -15.52 15.80
C ILE A 58 21.81 -16.10 14.84
N THR A 59 20.68 -16.54 15.39
CA THR A 59 19.52 -16.98 14.59
C THR A 59 18.30 -16.17 14.97
N GLY A 60 17.46 -15.86 13.97
CA GLY A 60 16.21 -15.09 14.13
C GLY A 60 15.34 -15.31 12.91
N GLU A 61 14.77 -16.53 12.79
CA GLU A 61 14.02 -16.95 11.60
C GLU A 61 12.77 -16.09 11.31
N GLY A 62 12.20 -15.45 12.34
CA GLY A 62 11.08 -14.53 12.21
C GLY A 62 11.46 -13.10 11.83
N GLU A 63 12.74 -12.78 11.81
CA GLU A 63 13.19 -11.41 11.50
C GLU A 63 13.02 -11.09 10.02
N THR A 64 12.72 -9.84 9.72
CA THR A 64 12.58 -9.35 8.33
C THR A 64 13.93 -9.52 7.60
N PRO A 65 14.03 -10.31 6.52
CA PRO A 65 15.31 -10.62 5.89
C PRO A 65 16.17 -9.39 5.56
N ALA A 66 15.59 -8.37 4.93
CA ALA A 66 16.30 -7.17 4.50
C ALA A 66 16.67 -6.18 5.63
N LEU A 67 16.10 -6.31 6.84
CA LEU A 67 16.37 -5.42 7.97
C LEU A 67 16.96 -6.17 9.16
N GLY A 68 16.16 -7.03 9.78
CA GLY A 68 16.58 -7.82 10.93
C GLY A 68 17.59 -8.89 10.55
N GLY A 69 17.41 -9.58 9.42
CA GLY A 69 18.36 -10.56 8.89
C GLY A 69 19.70 -9.94 8.56
N ALA A 70 19.73 -8.83 7.82
CA ALA A 70 20.95 -8.09 7.51
C ALA A 70 21.65 -7.54 8.77
N ALA A 71 20.87 -7.14 9.79
CA ALA A 71 21.43 -6.74 11.08
C ALA A 71 22.05 -7.91 11.84
N ILE A 72 21.42 -9.08 11.79
CA ILE A 72 21.95 -10.32 12.37
C ILE A 72 23.32 -10.66 11.78
N GLU A 73 23.51 -10.59 10.46
CA GLU A 73 24.81 -10.84 9.82
C GLU A 73 25.89 -9.87 10.30
N GLN A 74 25.59 -8.58 10.36
CA GLN A 74 26.51 -7.57 10.85
C GLN A 74 26.86 -7.77 12.33
N LEU A 75 25.86 -8.01 13.16
CA LEU A 75 25.99 -8.20 14.59
C LEU A 75 26.74 -9.50 14.92
N THR A 76 26.53 -10.59 14.17
CA THR A 76 27.27 -11.85 14.35
C THR A 76 28.78 -11.61 14.34
N THR A 77 29.27 -10.78 13.43
CA THR A 77 30.68 -10.41 13.34
C THR A 77 31.08 -9.45 14.48
N ALA A 78 30.21 -8.52 14.83
CA ALA A 78 30.46 -7.50 15.85
C ALA A 78 30.54 -8.07 17.28
N LEU A 79 29.93 -9.23 17.54
CA LEU A 79 29.97 -9.86 18.87
C LEU A 79 31.33 -10.47 19.21
N VAL A 80 32.19 -10.78 18.23
CA VAL A 80 33.51 -11.38 18.49
C VAL A 80 34.46 -10.34 19.11
N GLY A 81 35.06 -10.70 20.23
CA GLY A 81 35.92 -9.80 21.02
C GLY A 81 35.15 -9.00 22.10
N VAL A 82 33.83 -9.13 22.18
CA VAL A 82 33.02 -8.42 23.17
C VAL A 82 33.00 -9.18 24.49
N SER A 83 33.04 -8.45 25.59
CA SER A 83 32.90 -8.98 26.97
C SER A 83 31.71 -8.37 27.71
N ASP A 84 31.04 -7.37 27.11
CA ASP A 84 29.88 -6.67 27.65
C ASP A 84 28.90 -6.35 26.51
N ALA A 85 27.69 -6.80 26.63
CA ALA A 85 26.64 -6.55 25.66
C ALA A 85 26.34 -5.05 25.45
N ALA A 86 26.61 -4.20 26.42
CA ALA A 86 26.49 -2.75 26.29
C ALA A 86 27.46 -2.15 25.27
N ALA A 87 28.58 -2.80 24.99
CA ALA A 87 29.59 -2.36 24.04
C ALA A 87 29.20 -2.61 22.57
N VAL A 88 28.12 -3.33 22.32
CA VAL A 88 27.63 -3.62 20.96
C VAL A 88 26.78 -2.45 20.46
N ASP A 89 27.15 -1.87 19.33
CA ASP A 89 26.33 -0.83 18.68
C ASP A 89 25.10 -1.42 18.00
N ALA A 90 24.01 -0.68 18.03
CA ALA A 90 22.80 -1.06 17.29
C ALA A 90 22.97 -0.77 15.79
N VAL A 91 22.48 -1.67 14.94
CA VAL A 91 22.44 -1.46 13.50
C VAL A 91 21.30 -0.49 13.16
N ALA A 92 21.64 0.56 12.43
CA ALA A 92 20.67 1.57 12.04
C ALA A 92 19.55 0.96 11.20
N GLY A 93 18.30 1.28 11.55
CA GLY A 93 17.10 0.72 10.89
C GLY A 93 16.61 -0.62 11.47
N ALA A 94 17.42 -1.34 12.26
CA ALA A 94 17.06 -2.61 12.90
C ALA A 94 17.21 -2.54 14.44
N THR A 95 16.74 -1.45 15.03
CA THR A 95 16.92 -1.17 16.47
C THR A 95 16.34 -2.27 17.35
N VAL A 96 15.15 -2.79 17.02
CA VAL A 96 14.49 -3.83 17.82
C VAL A 96 15.27 -5.13 17.76
N THR A 97 15.67 -5.59 16.57
CA THR A 97 16.52 -6.77 16.37
C THR A 97 17.88 -6.59 17.07
N SER A 98 18.51 -5.42 16.95
CA SER A 98 19.78 -5.12 17.61
C SER A 98 19.66 -5.13 19.13
N THR A 99 18.56 -4.63 19.68
CA THR A 99 18.26 -4.68 21.12
C THR A 99 18.09 -6.13 21.57
N ALA A 100 17.36 -6.95 20.81
CA ALA A 100 17.19 -8.37 21.10
C ALA A 100 18.55 -9.12 21.08
N VAL A 101 19.41 -8.86 20.11
CA VAL A 101 20.76 -9.43 20.05
C VAL A 101 21.56 -9.03 21.29
N LYS A 102 21.49 -7.77 21.74
CA LYS A 102 22.19 -7.30 22.94
C LYS A 102 21.64 -7.95 24.20
N GLU A 103 20.33 -8.07 24.35
CA GLU A 103 19.69 -8.73 25.50
C GLU A 103 20.03 -10.23 25.52
N ALA A 104 19.97 -10.91 24.38
CA ALA A 104 20.34 -12.31 24.27
C ALA A 104 21.86 -12.54 24.55
N LEU A 105 22.72 -11.66 24.05
CA LEU A 105 24.14 -11.70 24.40
C LEU A 105 24.36 -11.50 25.91
N ALA A 106 23.69 -10.54 26.51
CA ALA A 106 23.79 -10.30 27.95
C ALA A 106 23.38 -11.55 28.76
N ALA A 107 22.33 -12.24 28.36
CA ALA A 107 21.89 -13.49 28.97
C ALA A 107 22.96 -14.61 28.82
N ALA A 108 23.57 -14.74 27.65
CA ALA A 108 24.63 -15.72 27.41
C ALA A 108 25.92 -15.41 28.22
N LEU A 109 26.30 -14.13 28.32
CA LEU A 109 27.46 -13.70 29.09
C LEU A 109 27.23 -13.85 30.59
N ALA A 110 26.02 -13.62 31.11
CA ALA A 110 25.65 -13.86 32.50
C ALA A 110 25.78 -15.35 32.88
N GLN A 111 25.39 -16.27 31.98
CA GLN A 111 25.62 -17.70 32.18
C GLN A 111 27.12 -18.02 32.20
N ALA A 112 27.93 -17.41 31.35
CA ALA A 112 29.37 -17.59 31.33
C ALA A 112 30.05 -17.09 32.63
N ALA A 113 29.49 -16.06 33.24
CA ALA A 113 29.89 -15.53 34.55
C ALA A 113 29.43 -16.40 35.73
N GLY A 114 28.69 -17.50 35.50
CA GLY A 114 28.22 -18.42 36.53
C GLY A 114 26.90 -18.00 37.16
N GLU A 115 26.18 -17.07 36.55
CA GLU A 115 24.82 -16.73 36.93
C GLU A 115 23.85 -17.81 36.41
N ALA A 116 22.89 -18.22 37.21
CA ALA A 116 21.89 -19.19 36.75
C ALA A 116 21.09 -18.61 35.58
N PRO A 117 20.73 -19.43 34.58
CA PRO A 117 19.91 -18.94 33.48
C PRO A 117 18.60 -18.33 33.99
N ALA A 118 18.28 -17.13 33.57
CA ALA A 118 17.06 -16.46 34.00
C ALA A 118 15.78 -17.23 33.59
N ALA A 119 15.89 -18.14 32.63
CA ALA A 119 14.77 -18.95 32.15
C ALA A 119 14.22 -19.93 33.18
N ASP A 120 14.97 -20.35 34.19
CA ASP A 120 14.51 -21.30 35.22
C ASP A 120 13.83 -20.62 36.42
N ALA A 121 13.88 -19.30 36.54
CA ALA A 121 13.19 -18.58 37.59
C ALA A 121 11.68 -18.47 37.26
N ALA A 122 10.83 -18.95 38.18
CA ALA A 122 9.38 -18.85 38.03
C ALA A 122 8.93 -17.36 37.87
N LEU A 123 8.00 -17.12 36.97
CA LEU A 123 7.35 -15.81 36.83
C LEU A 123 6.56 -15.49 38.11
N ALA A 124 6.77 -14.30 38.65
CA ALA A 124 5.93 -13.77 39.71
C ALA A 124 5.64 -12.28 39.46
N PHE A 125 4.47 -11.85 39.89
CA PHE A 125 3.94 -10.50 39.70
C PHE A 125 3.31 -10.00 41.02
N THR A 126 3.16 -8.72 41.13
CA THR A 126 2.23 -8.14 42.11
C THR A 126 0.83 -8.25 41.52
N ALA A 127 -0.04 -9.06 42.10
CA ALA A 127 -1.41 -9.24 41.60
C ALA A 127 -2.16 -7.90 41.55
N GLY A 128 -2.85 -7.65 40.45
CA GLY A 128 -3.57 -6.42 40.21
C GLY A 128 -3.81 -6.17 38.73
N THR A 129 -4.48 -5.05 38.42
CA THR A 129 -4.72 -4.61 37.05
C THR A 129 -3.86 -3.40 36.76
N TYR A 130 -3.12 -3.44 35.66
CA TYR A 130 -2.17 -2.42 35.22
C TYR A 130 -2.52 -1.95 33.82
N THR A 131 -2.38 -0.66 33.59
CA THR A 131 -2.63 -0.07 32.25
C THR A 131 -1.33 0.42 31.67
N ALA A 132 -1.15 0.17 30.38
CA ALA A 132 0.01 0.64 29.65
C ALA A 132 -0.37 1.02 28.21
N THR A 133 0.51 1.79 27.56
CA THR A 133 0.27 2.31 26.23
C THR A 133 1.54 2.23 25.41
N ALA A 134 1.45 1.70 24.19
CA ALA A 134 2.56 1.69 23.25
C ALA A 134 2.15 2.27 21.88
N LYS A 135 3.13 2.75 21.11
CA LYS A 135 2.89 3.34 19.79
C LYS A 135 2.59 2.26 18.78
N GLY A 136 1.38 2.29 18.21
CA GLY A 136 0.99 1.49 17.07
C GLY A 136 1.22 2.20 15.74
N TYR A 137 0.55 1.71 14.69
CA TYR A 137 0.64 2.26 13.33
C TYR A 137 -0.05 3.63 13.23
N ASN A 138 -1.33 3.70 13.57
CA ASN A 138 -2.14 4.92 13.49
C ASN A 138 -2.20 5.72 14.80
N GLY A 139 -1.60 5.24 15.86
CA GLY A 139 -1.61 5.90 17.16
C GLY A 139 -1.31 4.99 18.31
N PRO A 140 -1.54 5.45 19.55
CA PRO A 140 -1.33 4.61 20.71
C PRO A 140 -2.33 3.45 20.77
N VAL A 141 -1.83 2.29 21.21
CA VAL A 141 -2.61 1.12 21.64
C VAL A 141 -2.54 1.06 23.15
N GLU A 142 -3.70 1.17 23.81
CA GLU A 142 -3.82 1.12 25.28
C GLU A 142 -4.32 -0.27 25.71
N VAL A 143 -3.69 -0.83 26.72
CA VAL A 143 -4.09 -2.12 27.30
C VAL A 143 -4.38 -2.02 28.78
N SER A 144 -5.30 -2.86 29.26
CA SER A 144 -5.52 -3.17 30.67
C SER A 144 -5.20 -4.65 30.89
N VAL A 145 -4.14 -4.92 31.63
CA VAL A 145 -3.66 -6.28 31.92
C VAL A 145 -3.85 -6.61 33.38
N THR A 146 -4.53 -7.71 33.67
CA THR A 146 -4.68 -8.21 35.03
C THR A 146 -3.73 -9.38 35.26
N PHE A 147 -2.89 -9.26 36.28
CA PHE A 147 -2.00 -10.31 36.72
C PHE A 147 -2.50 -10.92 38.03
N THR A 148 -2.31 -12.22 38.16
CA THR A 148 -2.25 -12.92 39.44
C THR A 148 -0.83 -12.82 40.00
N ASP A 149 -0.52 -13.48 41.09
CA ASP A 149 0.84 -13.57 41.65
C ASP A 149 1.82 -14.37 40.74
N SER A 150 1.33 -15.11 39.74
CA SER A 150 2.17 -15.97 38.87
C SER A 150 1.80 -15.97 37.36
N ALA A 151 0.70 -15.34 36.98
CA ALA A 151 0.24 -15.42 35.58
C ALA A 151 -0.55 -14.20 35.14
N ILE A 152 -0.64 -14.02 33.80
CA ILE A 152 -1.60 -13.12 33.15
C ILE A 152 -3.00 -13.73 33.30
N ALA A 153 -3.91 -13.02 33.96
CA ALA A 153 -5.30 -13.43 34.09
C ALA A 153 -6.18 -12.93 32.93
N SER A 154 -5.94 -11.71 32.45
CA SER A 154 -6.63 -11.13 31.28
C SER A 154 -5.83 -10.00 30.64
N ILE A 155 -6.02 -9.83 29.33
CA ILE A 155 -5.54 -8.69 28.57
C ILE A 155 -6.76 -8.10 27.84
N GLU A 156 -6.98 -6.80 27.96
CA GLU A 156 -8.00 -6.04 27.26
C GLU A 156 -7.36 -4.85 26.56
N VAL A 157 -7.62 -4.70 25.26
CA VAL A 157 -7.28 -3.46 24.53
C VAL A 157 -8.39 -2.46 24.78
N THR A 158 -8.10 -1.43 25.57
CA THR A 158 -9.09 -0.44 26.04
C THR A 158 -9.29 0.71 25.06
N ALA A 159 -8.26 1.06 24.29
CA ALA A 159 -8.33 2.05 23.24
C ALA A 159 -7.24 1.84 22.18
N HIS A 160 -7.58 2.12 20.93
CA HIS A 160 -6.64 2.17 19.80
C HIS A 160 -7.16 3.05 18.67
N LYS A 161 -6.28 3.39 17.74
CA LYS A 161 -6.61 4.05 16.46
C LYS A 161 -6.22 3.21 15.25
N GLU A 162 -5.90 1.94 15.48
CA GLU A 162 -5.50 1.03 14.41
C GLU A 162 -6.66 0.85 13.42
N THR A 163 -6.31 0.68 12.14
CA THR A 163 -7.29 0.50 11.06
C THR A 163 -8.10 -0.78 11.32
N ALA A 164 -9.41 -0.62 11.38
CA ALA A 164 -10.33 -1.74 11.58
C ALA A 164 -10.15 -2.79 10.48
N HIS A 165 -10.15 -4.07 10.88
CA HIS A 165 -9.93 -5.24 10.02
C HIS A 165 -8.55 -5.28 9.31
N VAL A 166 -7.60 -4.46 9.75
CA VAL A 166 -6.21 -4.47 9.26
C VAL A 166 -5.23 -4.57 10.43
N GLY A 167 -5.19 -3.57 11.30
CA GLY A 167 -4.28 -3.55 12.44
C GLY A 167 -4.86 -4.26 13.65
N ASP A 168 -6.13 -4.07 13.92
CA ASP A 168 -6.84 -4.63 15.07
C ASP A 168 -6.99 -6.16 15.04
N VAL A 169 -6.89 -6.77 13.85
CA VAL A 169 -6.92 -8.24 13.69
C VAL A 169 -5.80 -8.95 14.43
N ALA A 170 -4.69 -8.27 14.76
CA ALA A 170 -3.61 -8.82 15.57
C ALA A 170 -4.02 -9.05 17.03
N PHE A 171 -4.96 -8.29 17.55
CA PHE A 171 -5.19 -8.26 18.99
C PHE A 171 -5.76 -9.58 19.53
N ALA A 172 -6.85 -10.06 18.99
CA ALA A 172 -7.52 -11.24 19.51
C ALA A 172 -6.64 -12.51 19.48
N PRO A 173 -6.00 -12.89 18.36
CA PRO A 173 -5.15 -14.08 18.31
C PRO A 173 -3.90 -13.93 19.21
N MET A 174 -3.22 -12.79 19.17
CA MET A 174 -2.03 -12.58 19.99
C MET A 174 -2.36 -12.55 21.49
N ILE A 175 -3.51 -12.00 21.89
CA ILE A 175 -3.97 -12.04 23.28
C ILE A 175 -4.21 -13.48 23.72
N ALA A 176 -4.87 -14.29 22.90
CA ALA A 176 -5.09 -15.71 23.20
C ALA A 176 -3.77 -16.45 23.41
N ASP A 177 -2.81 -16.22 22.52
CA ASP A 177 -1.48 -16.83 22.57
C ASP A 177 -0.68 -16.33 23.80
N MET A 178 -0.72 -15.03 24.12
CA MET A 178 -0.06 -14.46 25.30
C MET A 178 -0.63 -15.03 26.61
N LEU A 179 -1.93 -15.24 26.69
CA LEU A 179 -2.57 -15.88 27.85
C LEU A 179 -2.15 -17.34 27.99
N ALA A 180 -2.11 -18.09 26.87
CA ALA A 180 -1.70 -19.49 26.86
C ALA A 180 -0.21 -19.65 27.19
N ALA A 181 0.64 -18.79 26.63
CA ALA A 181 2.09 -18.76 26.87
C ALA A 181 2.47 -18.24 28.26
N ASN A 182 1.57 -17.53 28.92
CA ASN A 182 1.89 -16.72 30.12
C ASN A 182 3.08 -15.79 29.85
N GLY A 183 3.06 -15.11 28.70
CA GLY A 183 4.17 -14.27 28.22
C GLY A 183 3.88 -13.60 26.89
N THR A 184 4.86 -12.88 26.35
CA THR A 184 4.71 -12.09 25.13
C THR A 184 5.58 -12.54 23.97
N GLY A 185 6.30 -13.67 24.09
CA GLY A 185 7.12 -14.27 23.05
C GLY A 185 6.31 -14.95 21.93
N VAL A 186 5.08 -14.54 21.71
CA VAL A 186 4.15 -15.14 20.75
C VAL A 186 4.37 -14.58 19.34
N ASP A 187 3.95 -15.34 18.33
CA ASP A 187 4.06 -14.93 16.94
C ASP A 187 3.25 -13.66 16.65
N GLY A 188 3.77 -12.84 15.76
CA GLY A 188 3.04 -11.70 15.21
C GLY A 188 2.00 -12.14 14.18
N VAL A 189 1.04 -11.27 13.92
CA VAL A 189 0.05 -11.48 12.85
C VAL A 189 0.54 -10.83 11.57
N SER A 190 0.68 -11.61 10.51
CA SER A 190 1.09 -11.12 9.19
C SER A 190 0.17 -9.99 8.71
N GLY A 191 0.75 -8.92 8.20
CA GLY A 191 0.00 -7.74 7.75
C GLY A 191 -0.37 -6.73 8.83
N ALA A 192 -0.31 -7.11 10.12
CA ALA A 192 -0.61 -6.24 11.27
C ALA A 192 0.59 -6.07 12.21
N THR A 193 1.80 -6.11 11.67
CA THR A 193 3.07 -6.17 12.42
C THR A 193 3.25 -5.04 13.42
N PHE A 194 2.97 -3.79 13.02
CA PHE A 194 3.10 -2.63 13.90
C PHE A 194 2.08 -2.63 15.04
N SER A 195 0.84 -3.02 14.77
CA SER A 195 -0.22 -3.12 15.75
C SER A 195 0.04 -4.26 16.75
N GLY A 196 0.51 -5.41 16.25
CA GLY A 196 0.92 -6.53 17.09
C GLY A 196 2.14 -6.20 17.96
N ALA A 197 3.14 -5.50 17.42
CA ALA A 197 4.28 -5.01 18.19
C ALA A 197 3.85 -4.03 19.28
N ALA A 198 2.91 -3.13 18.99
CA ALA A 198 2.36 -2.20 19.99
C ALA A 198 1.64 -2.94 21.11
N LEU A 199 0.80 -3.92 20.78
CA LEU A 199 0.14 -4.76 21.79
C LEU A 199 1.18 -5.45 22.68
N ARG A 200 2.19 -6.09 22.08
CA ARG A 200 3.26 -6.77 22.80
C ARG A 200 4.02 -5.83 23.73
N ASN A 201 4.41 -4.66 23.25
CA ASN A 201 5.13 -3.68 24.03
C ASN A 201 4.29 -3.14 25.19
N ALA A 202 3.02 -2.83 24.97
CA ALA A 202 2.11 -2.38 26.03
C ALA A 202 1.91 -3.47 27.12
N VAL A 203 1.79 -4.74 26.73
CA VAL A 203 1.69 -5.86 27.71
C VAL A 203 3.01 -6.03 28.47
N ASN A 204 4.18 -5.87 27.84
CA ASN A 204 5.48 -5.89 28.52
C ASN A 204 5.60 -4.76 29.54
N ASP A 205 5.19 -3.54 29.18
CA ASP A 205 5.21 -2.39 30.10
C ASP A 205 4.26 -2.60 31.29
N ALA A 206 3.11 -3.21 31.09
CA ALA A 206 2.19 -3.59 32.15
C ALA A 206 2.81 -4.65 33.09
N ALA A 207 3.53 -5.63 32.53
CA ALA A 207 4.23 -6.65 33.34
C ALA A 207 5.39 -6.04 34.16
N GLU A 208 6.10 -5.05 33.58
CA GLU A 208 7.12 -4.31 34.34
C GLU A 208 6.50 -3.53 35.49
N GLN A 209 5.37 -2.84 35.28
CA GLN A 209 4.63 -2.15 36.34
C GLN A 209 4.16 -3.14 37.47
N ALA A 210 3.78 -4.37 37.07
CA ALA A 210 3.42 -5.44 37.97
C ALA A 210 4.64 -6.04 38.72
N GLY A 211 5.84 -5.57 38.45
CA GLY A 211 7.07 -6.07 39.09
C GLY A 211 7.45 -7.48 38.65
N CYS A 212 7.31 -7.80 37.36
CA CYS A 212 7.68 -9.08 36.75
C CYS A 212 9.09 -9.50 37.20
N THR A 213 9.21 -10.64 37.88
CA THR A 213 10.49 -11.11 38.44
C THR A 213 11.45 -11.66 37.40
N ASN A 214 10.94 -12.10 36.27
CA ASN A 214 11.72 -12.64 35.17
C ASN A 214 11.23 -12.06 33.80
N PRO A 215 11.58 -10.79 33.50
CA PRO A 215 11.16 -10.15 32.27
C PRO A 215 11.63 -10.89 30.99
N THR A 216 12.79 -11.55 31.06
CA THR A 216 13.33 -12.30 29.91
C THR A 216 12.43 -13.51 29.62
N ALA A 217 12.13 -14.34 30.61
CA ALA A 217 11.21 -15.46 30.41
C ALA A 217 9.83 -14.98 29.96
N PHE A 218 9.32 -13.88 30.54
CA PHE A 218 8.04 -13.30 30.11
C PHE A 218 8.01 -12.89 28.65
N LYS A 219 9.09 -12.27 28.15
CA LYS A 219 9.21 -11.83 26.76
C LYS A 219 9.50 -12.97 25.78
N THR A 220 9.97 -14.11 26.23
CA THR A 220 10.35 -15.26 25.40
C THR A 220 9.41 -16.46 25.53
N ASN A 221 8.52 -16.47 26.52
CA ASN A 221 7.53 -17.52 26.60
C ASN A 221 6.64 -17.53 25.35
N THR A 222 6.63 -18.68 24.68
CA THR A 222 5.86 -18.94 23.47
C THR A 222 4.74 -19.95 23.75
N VAL A 223 3.81 -20.05 22.82
CA VAL A 223 2.86 -21.14 22.74
C VAL A 223 3.19 -21.97 21.50
N ALA A 224 3.30 -23.27 21.65
CA ALA A 224 3.40 -24.17 20.49
C ALA A 224 2.00 -24.42 19.95
N HIS A 225 1.83 -24.14 18.68
CA HIS A 225 0.62 -24.53 17.95
C HIS A 225 0.85 -25.91 17.34
N GLU A 226 0.16 -26.91 17.86
CA GLU A 226 0.25 -28.25 17.31
C GLU A 226 -0.68 -28.35 16.09
N PRO A 227 -0.19 -28.92 14.98
CA PRO A 227 -1.02 -29.14 13.80
C PRO A 227 -2.30 -29.91 14.15
N GLN A 228 -3.41 -29.46 13.63
CA GLN A 228 -4.66 -30.20 13.70
C GLN A 228 -4.62 -31.40 12.75
N ALA A 229 -5.67 -32.22 12.75
CA ALA A 229 -5.81 -33.28 11.73
C ALA A 229 -5.83 -32.65 10.33
N ALA A 230 -5.10 -33.25 9.39
CA ALA A 230 -5.05 -32.78 8.01
C ALA A 230 -6.47 -32.63 7.44
N VAL A 231 -6.71 -31.54 6.74
CA VAL A 231 -7.97 -31.25 6.06
C VAL A 231 -7.85 -31.72 4.61
N GLU A 232 -8.71 -32.62 4.20
CA GLU A 232 -8.85 -33.02 2.78
C GLU A 232 -10.34 -33.00 2.44
N ASP A 233 -10.73 -32.12 1.52
CA ASP A 233 -12.12 -31.93 1.11
C ASP A 233 -12.21 -31.42 -0.33
N THR A 234 -13.44 -31.37 -0.88
CA THR A 234 -13.71 -31.11 -2.30
C THR A 234 -14.75 -29.99 -2.45
N TRP A 235 -14.42 -29.01 -3.27
CA TRP A 235 -15.29 -27.92 -3.70
C TRP A 235 -15.39 -27.87 -5.22
N ASP A 236 -16.39 -27.16 -5.75
CA ASP A 236 -16.43 -26.92 -7.19
C ASP A 236 -15.31 -25.98 -7.60
N VAL A 237 -15.12 -24.88 -6.85
CA VAL A 237 -14.13 -23.86 -7.13
C VAL A 237 -13.26 -23.60 -5.89
N VAL A 238 -11.95 -23.65 -6.07
CA VAL A 238 -10.98 -23.25 -5.05
C VAL A 238 -10.34 -21.93 -5.49
N ILE A 239 -10.35 -20.93 -4.61
CA ILE A 239 -9.81 -19.59 -4.86
C ILE A 239 -8.65 -19.34 -3.91
N VAL A 240 -7.52 -18.89 -4.45
CA VAL A 240 -6.34 -18.54 -3.66
C VAL A 240 -6.21 -17.02 -3.58
N GLY A 241 -6.37 -16.48 -2.37
CA GLY A 241 -6.36 -15.05 -2.06
C GLY A 241 -7.76 -14.49 -1.79
N ALA A 242 -7.94 -13.88 -0.61
CA ALA A 242 -9.19 -13.22 -0.20
C ALA A 242 -9.13 -11.70 -0.35
N GLY A 243 -8.36 -11.18 -1.31
CA GLY A 243 -8.40 -9.79 -1.75
C GLY A 243 -9.71 -9.47 -2.49
N GLY A 244 -9.85 -8.25 -3.00
CA GLY A 244 -11.04 -7.82 -3.74
C GLY A 244 -11.39 -8.75 -4.90
N ALA A 245 -10.41 -9.14 -5.73
CA ALA A 245 -10.65 -10.05 -6.87
C ALA A 245 -11.14 -11.42 -6.41
N GLY A 246 -10.46 -12.03 -5.43
CA GLY A 246 -10.82 -13.37 -4.96
C GLY A 246 -12.18 -13.42 -4.27
N MET A 247 -12.51 -12.42 -3.46
CA MET A 247 -13.82 -12.36 -2.79
C MET A 247 -14.96 -12.10 -3.77
N VAL A 248 -14.73 -11.27 -4.79
CA VAL A 248 -15.70 -11.05 -5.87
C VAL A 248 -15.90 -12.32 -6.69
N ALA A 249 -14.80 -13.03 -7.03
CA ALA A 249 -14.89 -14.33 -7.71
C ALA A 249 -15.66 -15.36 -6.86
N ALA A 250 -15.41 -15.39 -5.55
CA ALA A 250 -16.12 -16.29 -4.64
C ALA A 250 -17.62 -16.01 -4.58
N ALA A 251 -18.02 -14.75 -4.52
CA ALA A 251 -19.44 -14.39 -4.55
C ALA A 251 -20.10 -14.75 -5.88
N GLN A 252 -19.44 -14.47 -7.01
CA GLN A 252 -19.94 -14.81 -8.34
C GLN A 252 -20.07 -16.34 -8.50
N ALA A 253 -19.03 -17.09 -8.17
CA ALA A 253 -19.07 -18.56 -8.25
C ALA A 253 -20.19 -19.17 -7.38
N ALA A 254 -20.40 -18.60 -6.17
CA ALA A 254 -21.47 -19.02 -5.28
C ALA A 254 -22.87 -18.65 -5.82
N GLN A 255 -23.03 -17.50 -6.48
CA GLN A 255 -24.27 -17.10 -7.17
C GLN A 255 -24.58 -18.01 -8.37
N ASP A 256 -23.54 -18.53 -9.03
CA ASP A 256 -23.66 -19.50 -10.13
C ASP A 256 -23.92 -20.94 -9.61
N GLY A 257 -24.10 -21.10 -8.30
CA GLY A 257 -24.49 -22.36 -7.66
C GLY A 257 -23.36 -23.29 -7.28
N ASN A 258 -22.10 -22.83 -7.37
CA ASN A 258 -20.93 -23.62 -7.02
C ASN A 258 -20.66 -23.63 -5.51
N THR A 259 -20.07 -24.72 -5.02
CA THR A 259 -19.40 -24.75 -3.72
C THR A 259 -18.02 -24.12 -3.84
N VAL A 260 -17.64 -23.28 -2.87
CA VAL A 260 -16.45 -22.43 -2.95
C VAL A 260 -15.61 -22.51 -1.69
N LEU A 261 -14.31 -22.74 -1.85
CA LEU A 261 -13.30 -22.52 -0.83
C LEU A 261 -12.45 -21.31 -1.21
N VAL A 262 -12.24 -20.39 -0.27
CA VAL A 262 -11.22 -19.34 -0.37
C VAL A 262 -10.11 -19.60 0.63
N ILE A 263 -8.85 -19.59 0.17
CA ILE A 263 -7.65 -19.76 1.01
C ILE A 263 -6.92 -18.42 1.08
N GLU A 264 -6.66 -17.92 2.30
CA GLU A 264 -5.99 -16.63 2.55
C GLU A 264 -4.89 -16.78 3.61
N LYS A 265 -3.69 -16.34 3.29
CA LYS A 265 -2.55 -16.42 4.21
C LYS A 265 -2.57 -15.39 5.34
N ASN A 266 -3.27 -14.26 5.15
CA ASN A 266 -3.45 -13.28 6.21
C ASN A 266 -4.50 -13.71 7.23
N ALA A 267 -4.52 -13.01 8.36
CA ALA A 267 -5.51 -13.21 9.41
C ALA A 267 -6.89 -12.60 9.07
N GLU A 268 -6.98 -11.82 8.00
CA GLU A 268 -8.22 -11.20 7.52
C GLU A 268 -8.30 -11.19 6.00
N MET A 269 -9.50 -11.00 5.50
CA MET A 269 -9.75 -10.77 4.07
C MET A 269 -9.46 -9.32 3.66
N GLY A 270 -9.33 -9.09 2.38
CA GLY A 270 -9.24 -7.76 1.76
C GLY A 270 -7.91 -7.46 1.08
N GLY A 271 -6.80 -8.06 1.50
CA GLY A 271 -5.50 -7.88 0.85
C GLY A 271 -5.14 -6.40 0.62
N ASN A 272 -4.53 -6.08 -0.52
CA ASN A 272 -4.22 -4.69 -0.88
C ASN A 272 -5.46 -3.81 -1.12
N THR A 273 -6.63 -4.38 -1.36
CA THR A 273 -7.88 -3.61 -1.50
C THR A 273 -8.16 -2.79 -0.24
N LEU A 274 -7.86 -3.33 0.95
CA LEU A 274 -7.99 -2.63 2.24
C LEU A 274 -7.12 -1.38 2.38
N VAL A 275 -5.94 -1.38 1.79
CA VAL A 275 -4.96 -0.27 1.90
C VAL A 275 -4.97 0.65 0.67
N SER A 276 -5.86 0.39 -0.30
CA SER A 276 -6.07 1.20 -1.50
C SER A 276 -6.84 2.49 -1.23
N GLY A 277 -6.92 3.38 -2.20
CA GLY A 277 -7.84 4.53 -2.17
C GLY A 277 -9.33 4.14 -2.20
N GLY A 278 -9.67 2.91 -2.57
CA GLY A 278 -11.02 2.34 -2.58
C GLY A 278 -11.99 2.94 -3.61
N ALA A 279 -11.51 3.76 -4.54
CA ALA A 279 -12.28 4.24 -5.67
C ALA A 279 -12.02 3.39 -6.91
N PHE A 280 -13.01 3.35 -7.81
CA PHE A 280 -12.90 2.69 -9.10
C PHE A 280 -13.36 3.61 -10.23
N GLN A 281 -12.74 3.50 -11.40
CA GLN A 281 -13.16 4.23 -12.59
C GLN A 281 -14.31 3.51 -13.29
N SER A 282 -15.39 4.24 -13.55
CA SER A 282 -16.49 3.76 -14.39
C SER A 282 -17.30 4.93 -14.94
N VAL A 283 -17.70 4.83 -16.20
CA VAL A 283 -18.60 5.80 -16.81
C VAL A 283 -20.03 5.55 -16.30
N MET A 284 -20.64 6.57 -15.70
CA MET A 284 -22.04 6.51 -15.27
C MET A 284 -22.92 7.31 -16.26
N PRO A 285 -23.65 6.66 -17.17
CA PRO A 285 -24.32 7.35 -18.30
C PRO A 285 -25.32 8.43 -17.85
N TYR A 286 -25.95 8.24 -16.69
CA TYR A 286 -26.93 9.20 -16.14
C TYR A 286 -26.29 10.46 -15.52
N LEU A 287 -24.96 10.50 -15.37
CA LEU A 287 -24.21 11.63 -14.80
C LEU A 287 -23.43 12.45 -15.85
N VAL A 288 -23.25 11.93 -17.04
CA VAL A 288 -22.41 12.54 -18.09
C VAL A 288 -23.27 13.04 -19.25
N TRP A 289 -22.64 13.81 -20.16
CA TRP A 289 -23.30 14.29 -21.38
C TRP A 289 -23.79 13.11 -22.24
N ASP A 290 -24.99 13.27 -22.82
CA ASP A 290 -25.62 12.28 -23.71
C ASP A 290 -25.92 12.91 -25.06
N ALA A 291 -25.42 12.31 -26.16
CA ALA A 291 -25.65 12.77 -27.52
C ALA A 291 -27.12 12.69 -27.94
N ALA A 292 -27.94 11.81 -27.34
CA ALA A 292 -29.36 11.68 -27.62
C ALA A 292 -30.18 12.79 -26.97
N ASP A 293 -29.75 13.34 -25.84
CA ASP A 293 -30.36 14.47 -25.14
C ASP A 293 -29.25 15.39 -24.58
N PRO A 294 -28.58 16.16 -25.44
CA PRO A 294 -27.38 16.93 -25.08
C PRO A 294 -27.67 18.06 -24.10
N ASP A 295 -28.89 18.58 -24.08
CA ASP A 295 -29.30 19.69 -23.22
C ASP A 295 -29.89 19.21 -21.87
N ALA A 296 -30.00 17.91 -21.65
CA ALA A 296 -30.47 17.38 -20.38
C ALA A 296 -29.54 17.81 -19.22
N THR A 297 -30.12 18.40 -18.19
CA THR A 297 -29.42 18.78 -16.96
C THR A 297 -29.48 17.69 -15.88
N THR A 298 -30.32 16.69 -16.08
CA THR A 298 -30.53 15.57 -15.17
C THR A 298 -30.51 14.23 -15.91
N GLY A 299 -30.32 13.15 -15.17
CA GLY A 299 -30.42 11.79 -15.69
C GLY A 299 -31.06 10.86 -14.65
N VAL A 300 -31.75 9.81 -15.11
CA VAL A 300 -32.39 8.81 -14.26
C VAL A 300 -31.45 7.63 -14.08
N ASN A 301 -31.11 7.32 -12.82
CA ASN A 301 -30.35 6.11 -12.51
C ASN A 301 -31.27 4.88 -12.63
N PRO A 302 -30.94 3.91 -13.49
CA PRO A 302 -31.78 2.73 -13.70
C PRO A 302 -31.85 1.78 -12.49
N LEU A 303 -30.96 1.92 -11.50
CA LEU A 303 -30.88 1.05 -10.33
C LEU A 303 -31.90 1.43 -9.24
N ASP A 304 -32.07 2.71 -9.00
CA ASP A 304 -32.94 3.22 -7.94
C ASP A 304 -34.12 4.06 -8.46
N GLY A 305 -34.15 4.34 -9.77
CA GLY A 305 -35.18 5.15 -10.44
C GLY A 305 -35.17 6.62 -10.01
N GLN A 306 -34.12 7.07 -9.30
CA GLN A 306 -33.99 8.46 -8.87
C GLN A 306 -33.38 9.31 -10.01
N THR A 307 -33.77 10.59 -10.00
CA THR A 307 -33.19 11.58 -10.92
C THR A 307 -32.03 12.28 -10.26
N TYR A 308 -30.91 12.32 -10.97
CA TYR A 308 -29.66 12.95 -10.51
C TYR A 308 -29.27 14.08 -11.45
N ASP A 309 -28.67 15.14 -10.90
CA ASP A 309 -28.08 16.21 -11.70
C ASP A 309 -26.88 15.67 -12.51
N LYS A 310 -26.78 16.11 -13.78
CA LYS A 310 -25.59 15.82 -14.59
C LYS A 310 -24.35 16.43 -13.93
N VAL A 311 -23.26 15.68 -13.90
CA VAL A 311 -21.98 16.13 -13.32
C VAL A 311 -21.37 17.21 -14.20
N LYS A 312 -20.97 18.32 -13.59
CA LYS A 312 -20.22 19.39 -14.27
C LYS A 312 -18.74 19.09 -14.21
N SER A 313 -18.03 19.57 -15.22
CA SER A 313 -16.58 19.48 -15.22
C SER A 313 -16.00 20.32 -14.07
N ASP A 314 -15.18 19.74 -13.22
CA ASP A 314 -14.48 20.45 -12.14
C ASP A 314 -13.22 21.19 -12.64
N ILE A 315 -12.72 20.82 -13.82
CA ILE A 315 -11.57 21.44 -14.50
C ILE A 315 -11.87 21.54 -15.99
N GLY A 316 -11.34 22.56 -16.63
CA GLY A 316 -11.43 22.73 -18.08
C GLY A 316 -10.75 21.61 -18.84
N ARG A 317 -11.46 20.96 -19.76
CA ARG A 317 -10.97 19.79 -20.51
C ARG A 317 -11.18 19.91 -22.01
N ILE A 318 -11.73 21.01 -22.46
CA ILE A 318 -12.04 21.24 -23.89
C ILE A 318 -10.78 21.16 -24.75
N GLU A 319 -9.67 21.70 -24.30
CA GLU A 319 -8.41 21.63 -25.05
C GLU A 319 -7.85 20.20 -25.14
N THR A 320 -8.02 19.40 -24.10
CA THR A 320 -7.68 17.95 -24.15
C THR A 320 -8.52 17.24 -25.22
N LEU A 321 -9.82 17.50 -25.26
CA LEU A 321 -10.70 16.90 -26.29
C LEU A 321 -10.32 17.34 -27.71
N LYS A 322 -10.00 18.62 -27.91
CA LYS A 322 -9.51 19.14 -29.21
C LYS A 322 -8.17 18.51 -29.59
N THR A 323 -7.29 18.31 -28.63
CA THR A 323 -6.01 17.63 -28.85
C THR A 323 -6.23 16.19 -29.32
N ILE A 324 -7.16 15.44 -28.71
CA ILE A 324 -7.51 14.09 -29.13
C ILE A 324 -8.10 14.08 -30.56
N LEU A 325 -8.93 15.06 -30.94
CA LEU A 325 -9.40 15.20 -32.31
C LEU A 325 -8.24 15.35 -33.31
N GLY A 326 -7.17 16.01 -32.90
CA GLY A 326 -5.96 16.20 -33.73
C GLY A 326 -5.05 14.98 -33.83
N TRP A 327 -5.29 13.92 -33.09
CA TRP A 327 -4.44 12.73 -33.12
C TRP A 327 -4.43 12.06 -34.51
N SER A 328 -3.25 11.55 -34.89
CA SER A 328 -3.08 10.83 -36.13
C SER A 328 -3.97 9.57 -36.17
N GLU A 329 -4.61 9.33 -37.32
CA GLU A 329 -5.35 8.10 -37.61
C GLU A 329 -4.53 7.10 -38.43
N GLU A 330 -3.28 7.44 -38.75
CA GLU A 330 -2.33 6.46 -39.24
C GLU A 330 -1.91 5.58 -38.07
N PRO A 331 -1.92 4.25 -38.24
CA PRO A 331 -1.48 3.34 -37.17
C PRO A 331 -0.05 3.63 -36.79
N PHE A 332 0.20 3.67 -35.45
CA PHE A 332 1.55 3.79 -34.92
C PHE A 332 2.37 2.55 -35.29
N ASP A 333 3.52 2.73 -35.95
CA ASP A 333 4.36 1.66 -36.47
C ASP A 333 5.31 1.04 -35.41
N GLY A 334 5.24 1.54 -34.19
CA GLY A 334 6.07 1.06 -33.07
C GLY A 334 7.50 1.62 -33.08
N THR A 335 7.85 2.53 -34.00
CA THR A 335 9.20 3.10 -34.06
C THR A 335 9.49 3.96 -32.82
N ILE A 336 10.61 3.71 -32.19
CA ILE A 336 11.15 4.59 -31.14
C ILE A 336 12.13 5.56 -31.81
N ASP A 337 11.69 6.80 -31.96
CA ASP A 337 12.38 7.83 -32.71
C ASP A 337 12.98 8.89 -31.78
N ALA A 338 14.31 9.07 -31.87
CA ALA A 338 15.02 10.06 -31.08
C ALA A 338 14.69 11.52 -31.47
N GLU A 339 14.22 11.75 -32.70
CA GLU A 339 13.79 13.09 -33.15
C GLU A 339 12.41 13.45 -32.57
N HIS A 340 11.59 12.45 -32.23
CA HIS A 340 10.27 12.61 -31.64
C HIS A 340 10.19 11.76 -30.35
N PRO A 341 10.87 12.15 -29.28
CA PRO A 341 10.87 11.39 -28.03
C PRO A 341 9.44 11.29 -27.47
N PHE A 342 9.14 10.14 -26.87
CA PHE A 342 7.94 10.01 -26.07
C PHE A 342 8.07 10.87 -24.82
N VAL A 343 7.04 11.64 -24.50
CA VAL A 343 6.97 12.44 -23.28
C VAL A 343 5.75 11.98 -22.50
N ALA A 344 5.97 11.30 -21.38
CA ALA A 344 4.89 10.84 -20.52
C ALA A 344 4.02 12.01 -20.07
N GLY A 345 2.70 11.84 -20.09
CA GLY A 345 1.75 12.90 -19.74
C GLY A 345 1.49 13.96 -20.80
N ASP A 346 2.34 14.09 -21.83
CA ASP A 346 2.11 15.10 -22.89
C ASP A 346 1.30 14.54 -24.05
N ILE A 347 -0.01 14.66 -23.93
CA ILE A 347 -0.96 14.21 -24.95
C ILE A 347 -0.77 14.93 -26.30
N GLY A 348 -0.31 16.18 -26.29
CA GLY A 348 -0.11 16.99 -27.50
C GLY A 348 1.12 16.55 -28.31
N LEU A 349 2.26 16.40 -27.65
CA LEU A 349 3.49 15.94 -28.30
C LEU A 349 3.37 14.51 -28.85
N ASN A 350 2.63 13.66 -28.17
CA ASN A 350 2.44 12.28 -28.60
C ASN A 350 1.37 12.10 -29.68
N ALA A 351 0.55 13.12 -29.97
CA ALA A 351 -0.58 13.05 -30.91
C ALA A 351 -0.16 12.71 -32.35
N VAL A 352 1.02 13.10 -32.77
CA VAL A 352 1.53 12.83 -34.13
C VAL A 352 1.81 11.34 -34.38
N ARG A 353 2.01 10.54 -33.36
CA ARG A 353 2.29 9.10 -33.45
C ARG A 353 1.06 8.27 -33.80
N GLY A 354 -0.12 8.73 -33.46
CA GLY A 354 -1.35 7.94 -33.52
C GLY A 354 -1.40 6.89 -32.43
N VAL A 355 -2.07 5.78 -32.69
CA VAL A 355 -2.21 4.63 -31.78
C VAL A 355 -1.82 3.33 -32.49
N HIS A 356 -1.47 2.28 -31.75
CA HIS A 356 -1.28 0.95 -32.32
C HIS A 356 -2.55 0.50 -33.06
N ALA A 357 -2.38 -0.32 -34.09
CA ALA A 357 -3.44 -0.65 -35.04
C ALA A 357 -4.73 -1.18 -34.39
N GLU A 358 -4.61 -1.98 -33.34
CA GLU A 358 -5.71 -2.56 -32.58
C GLU A 358 -6.53 -1.52 -31.81
N TYR A 359 -5.92 -0.38 -31.46
CA TYR A 359 -6.59 0.75 -30.81
C TYR A 359 -7.21 1.77 -31.79
N LEU A 360 -6.90 1.67 -33.08
CA LEU A 360 -7.40 2.61 -34.07
C LEU A 360 -8.94 2.68 -34.18
N PRO A 361 -9.71 1.56 -34.06
CA PRO A 361 -11.16 1.63 -34.00
C PRO A 361 -11.67 2.44 -32.81
N VAL A 362 -11.03 2.33 -31.65
CA VAL A 362 -11.37 3.08 -30.42
C VAL A 362 -11.13 4.57 -30.64
N LEU A 363 -9.97 4.95 -31.18
CA LEU A 363 -9.65 6.36 -31.47
C LEU A 363 -10.66 6.98 -32.46
N LYS A 364 -11.02 6.28 -33.53
CA LYS A 364 -11.99 6.78 -34.53
C LYS A 364 -13.39 6.98 -33.93
N ALA A 365 -13.85 6.02 -33.13
CA ALA A 365 -15.12 6.14 -32.41
C ALA A 365 -15.09 7.31 -31.41
N LEU A 366 -14.02 7.42 -30.62
CA LEU A 366 -13.83 8.51 -29.67
C LEU A 366 -13.84 9.89 -30.34
N LYS A 367 -13.16 10.04 -31.48
CA LYS A 367 -13.17 11.31 -32.24
C LYS A 367 -14.57 11.71 -32.68
N ALA A 368 -15.38 10.75 -33.13
CA ALA A 368 -16.77 11.03 -33.51
C ALA A 368 -17.62 11.47 -32.31
N GLU A 369 -17.43 10.83 -31.15
CA GLU A 369 -18.09 11.20 -29.88
C GLU A 369 -17.65 12.61 -29.43
N ILE A 370 -16.36 12.91 -29.46
CA ILE A 370 -15.82 14.24 -29.09
C ILE A 370 -16.35 15.31 -30.03
N GLN A 371 -16.38 15.05 -31.35
CA GLN A 371 -16.91 16.02 -32.31
C GLN A 371 -18.37 16.36 -31.99
N ALA A 372 -19.21 15.36 -31.75
CA ALA A 372 -20.61 15.59 -31.40
C ALA A 372 -20.75 16.42 -30.10
N TYR A 373 -19.89 16.14 -29.09
CA TYR A 373 -19.88 16.94 -27.86
C TYR A 373 -19.44 18.39 -28.10
N LEU A 374 -18.43 18.63 -28.92
CA LEU A 374 -17.93 19.97 -29.20
C LEU A 374 -18.92 20.76 -30.06
N ASP A 375 -19.63 20.11 -30.99
CA ASP A 375 -20.72 20.74 -31.76
C ASP A 375 -21.82 21.28 -30.82
N TRP A 376 -22.11 20.61 -29.72
CA TRP A 376 -23.03 21.07 -28.68
C TRP A 376 -22.41 22.11 -27.76
N ALA A 377 -21.14 21.94 -27.35
CA ALA A 377 -20.49 22.77 -26.34
C ALA A 377 -20.03 24.12 -26.88
N GLN A 378 -19.50 24.17 -28.11
CA GLN A 378 -18.86 25.37 -28.69
C GLN A 378 -19.81 26.58 -28.75
N PRO A 379 -21.09 26.47 -29.16
CA PRO A 379 -22.01 27.59 -29.10
C PRO A 379 -22.24 28.18 -27.71
N GLN A 380 -22.16 27.35 -26.67
CA GLN A 380 -22.28 27.77 -25.28
C GLN A 380 -21.02 28.52 -24.81
N LEU A 381 -19.86 28.00 -25.17
CA LEU A 381 -18.56 28.66 -24.91
C LEU A 381 -18.49 30.03 -25.61
N ASP A 382 -18.92 30.09 -26.88
CA ASP A 382 -18.96 31.34 -27.63
C ASP A 382 -19.96 32.37 -27.03
N ALA A 383 -20.99 31.88 -26.34
CA ALA A 383 -21.92 32.71 -25.59
C ALA A 383 -21.40 33.11 -24.19
N GLY A 384 -20.18 32.68 -23.81
CA GLY A 384 -19.52 33.04 -22.55
C GLY A 384 -19.81 32.10 -21.38
N VAL A 385 -20.38 30.91 -21.61
CA VAL A 385 -20.48 29.86 -20.60
C VAL A 385 -19.08 29.34 -20.31
N ASN A 386 -18.70 29.24 -19.03
CA ASN A 386 -17.42 28.65 -18.66
C ASN A 386 -17.48 27.13 -18.90
N GLU A 387 -16.39 26.55 -19.40
CA GLU A 387 -16.32 25.10 -19.67
C GLU A 387 -16.57 24.24 -18.41
N THR A 388 -16.24 24.73 -17.22
CA THR A 388 -16.56 24.07 -15.94
C THR A 388 -18.07 24.00 -15.63
N GLN A 389 -18.89 24.77 -16.35
CA GLN A 389 -20.36 24.73 -16.24
C GLN A 389 -20.99 23.73 -17.20
N LEU A 390 -20.24 23.24 -18.15
CA LEU A 390 -20.73 22.23 -19.10
C LEU A 390 -20.82 20.85 -18.44
N THR A 391 -21.80 20.06 -18.87
CA THR A 391 -21.87 18.66 -18.47
C THR A 391 -20.61 17.92 -18.89
N VAL A 392 -20.03 17.13 -18.01
CA VAL A 392 -18.77 16.42 -18.26
C VAL A 392 -18.96 15.42 -19.41
N PHE A 393 -18.05 15.49 -20.37
CA PHE A 393 -17.92 14.45 -21.39
C PHE A 393 -17.21 13.26 -20.79
N SER A 394 -17.76 12.06 -20.88
CA SER A 394 -17.07 10.83 -20.50
C SER A 394 -17.71 9.64 -21.22
N THR A 395 -16.90 8.84 -21.92
CA THR A 395 -17.36 7.67 -22.68
C THR A 395 -16.44 6.48 -22.41
N MET A 396 -16.89 5.27 -22.76
CA MET A 396 -16.04 4.08 -22.67
C MET A 396 -14.83 4.20 -23.61
N ASN A 397 -15.01 4.72 -24.81
CA ASN A 397 -13.91 4.93 -25.76
C ASN A 397 -12.85 5.89 -25.20
N LEU A 398 -13.26 6.95 -24.50
CA LEU A 398 -12.32 7.83 -23.79
C LEU A 398 -11.56 7.07 -22.69
N HIS A 399 -12.24 6.25 -21.92
CA HIS A 399 -11.61 5.47 -20.86
C HIS A 399 -10.61 4.45 -21.40
N ILE A 400 -10.98 3.70 -22.45
CA ILE A 400 -10.09 2.76 -23.13
C ILE A 400 -8.87 3.48 -23.71
N PHE A 401 -9.10 4.59 -24.44
CA PHE A 401 -8.03 5.40 -25.01
C PHE A 401 -7.06 5.94 -23.95
N GLN A 402 -7.60 6.46 -22.82
CA GLN A 402 -6.77 6.98 -21.74
C GLN A 402 -6.01 5.88 -21.00
N THR A 403 -6.58 4.68 -20.86
CA THR A 403 -5.89 3.53 -20.29
C THR A 403 -4.71 3.11 -21.16
N TYR A 404 -4.90 3.05 -22.48
CA TYR A 404 -3.83 2.81 -23.44
C TYR A 404 -2.77 3.91 -23.38
N TYR A 405 -3.18 5.17 -23.58
CA TYR A 405 -2.27 6.30 -23.63
C TYR A 405 -1.53 6.52 -22.30
N GLY A 406 -2.24 6.48 -21.19
CA GLY A 406 -1.66 6.64 -19.84
C GLY A 406 -0.73 5.49 -19.44
N GLY A 407 -0.91 4.30 -20.05
CA GLY A 407 -0.04 3.13 -19.83
C GLY A 407 1.12 3.03 -20.81
N LEU A 408 1.05 3.70 -21.96
CA LEU A 408 2.05 3.61 -23.04
C LEU A 408 3.39 4.16 -22.57
N ARG A 409 4.43 3.32 -22.59
CA ARG A 409 5.81 3.70 -22.24
C ARG A 409 6.81 2.99 -23.19
N PRO A 410 7.96 3.57 -23.48
CA PRO A 410 9.08 2.77 -23.96
C PRO A 410 9.63 1.91 -22.82
N ASN A 411 10.21 0.75 -23.16
CA ASN A 411 11.01 -0.01 -22.20
C ASN A 411 12.34 0.73 -21.89
N ALA A 412 13.06 0.29 -20.84
CA ALA A 412 14.23 1.01 -20.33
C ALA A 412 15.35 1.22 -21.38
N ASP A 413 15.55 0.28 -22.31
CA ASP A 413 16.54 0.38 -23.37
C ASP A 413 16.03 1.04 -24.66
N HIS A 414 14.78 1.53 -24.66
CA HIS A 414 14.11 2.16 -25.81
C HIS A 414 14.09 1.30 -27.08
N THR A 415 13.96 -0.01 -26.94
CA THR A 415 13.89 -0.96 -28.05
C THR A 415 12.49 -1.45 -28.36
N ALA A 416 11.56 -1.32 -27.41
CA ALA A 416 10.18 -1.78 -27.52
C ALA A 416 9.21 -0.84 -26.80
N TRP A 417 7.94 -0.92 -27.16
CA TRP A 417 6.85 -0.22 -26.49
C TRP A 417 6.12 -1.15 -25.54
N ILE A 418 5.82 -0.62 -24.37
CA ILE A 418 4.99 -1.23 -23.36
C ILE A 418 3.60 -0.63 -23.47
N TYR A 419 2.61 -1.44 -23.80
CA TYR A 419 1.21 -1.02 -23.87
C TYR A 419 0.27 -2.17 -23.52
N SER A 420 -0.95 -1.83 -23.11
CA SER A 420 -1.95 -2.77 -22.65
C SER A 420 -2.60 -3.56 -23.80
N ASP A 421 -3.06 -4.78 -23.50
CA ASP A 421 -3.89 -5.57 -24.41
C ASP A 421 -5.27 -4.89 -24.57
N VAL A 422 -5.67 -4.61 -25.79
CA VAL A 422 -6.91 -3.87 -26.09
C VAL A 422 -8.16 -4.63 -25.66
N ASP A 423 -8.17 -5.95 -25.73
CA ASP A 423 -9.35 -6.74 -25.44
C ASP A 423 -9.51 -6.91 -23.92
N LEU A 424 -8.41 -7.04 -23.17
CA LEU A 424 -8.43 -7.01 -21.72
C LEU A 424 -8.84 -5.62 -21.19
N VAL A 425 -8.36 -4.55 -21.81
CA VAL A 425 -8.77 -3.18 -21.43
C VAL A 425 -10.26 -2.96 -21.71
N LYS A 426 -10.76 -3.37 -22.89
CA LYS A 426 -12.19 -3.30 -23.18
C LYS A 426 -13.01 -4.07 -22.17
N GLN A 427 -12.60 -5.29 -21.84
CA GLN A 427 -13.31 -6.12 -20.89
C GLN A 427 -13.52 -5.39 -19.55
N PHE A 428 -12.46 -4.86 -18.93
CA PHE A 428 -12.64 -4.24 -17.62
C PHE A 428 -13.30 -2.85 -17.70
N VAL A 429 -13.10 -2.08 -18.77
CA VAL A 429 -13.77 -0.78 -18.95
C VAL A 429 -15.26 -0.96 -19.16
N GLU A 430 -15.66 -1.85 -20.07
CA GLU A 430 -17.07 -2.13 -20.37
C GLU A 430 -17.76 -2.79 -19.16
N GLY A 431 -17.15 -3.80 -18.57
CA GLY A 431 -17.64 -4.48 -17.36
C GLY A 431 -17.70 -3.58 -16.14
N GLY A 432 -16.95 -2.47 -16.14
CA GLY A 432 -16.95 -1.47 -15.08
C GLY A 432 -18.34 -0.87 -14.81
N GLN A 433 -19.22 -0.80 -15.83
CA GLN A 433 -20.61 -0.31 -15.66
C GLN A 433 -21.46 -1.24 -14.80
N ASP A 434 -21.14 -2.53 -14.75
CA ASP A 434 -21.87 -3.52 -13.98
C ASP A 434 -21.46 -3.60 -12.50
N ILE A 435 -20.38 -2.93 -12.11
CA ILE A 435 -19.87 -2.98 -10.74
C ILE A 435 -20.91 -2.51 -9.72
N LYS A 436 -21.45 -1.29 -9.91
CA LYS A 436 -22.47 -0.75 -9.00
C LYS A 436 -23.73 -1.61 -8.97
N PRO A 437 -24.36 -1.94 -10.12
CA PRO A 437 -25.52 -2.82 -10.13
C PRO A 437 -25.31 -4.13 -9.38
N TRP A 438 -24.19 -4.79 -9.64
CA TRP A 438 -23.90 -6.08 -9.03
C TRP A 438 -23.66 -6.00 -7.52
N LEU A 439 -22.90 -5.02 -7.05
CA LEU A 439 -22.66 -4.80 -5.62
C LEU A 439 -23.92 -4.32 -4.88
N VAL A 440 -24.73 -3.43 -5.50
CA VAL A 440 -25.98 -2.94 -4.93
C VAL A 440 -27.01 -4.06 -4.77
N ALA A 441 -27.09 -4.98 -5.75
CA ALA A 441 -27.95 -6.16 -5.65
C ALA A 441 -27.61 -7.05 -4.43
N GLN A 442 -26.39 -6.99 -3.94
CA GLN A 442 -25.93 -7.67 -2.74
C GLN A 442 -26.05 -6.80 -1.48
N GLY A 443 -26.50 -5.55 -1.62
CA GLY A 443 -26.77 -4.62 -0.52
C GLY A 443 -25.67 -3.58 -0.24
N ALA A 444 -24.67 -3.46 -1.08
CA ALA A 444 -23.70 -2.37 -0.98
C ALA A 444 -24.35 -1.01 -1.24
N LYS A 445 -23.81 0.05 -0.65
CA LYS A 445 -24.31 1.42 -0.79
C LYS A 445 -23.29 2.30 -1.50
N PHE A 446 -23.82 3.19 -2.34
CA PHE A 446 -23.03 4.14 -3.11
C PHE A 446 -23.60 5.55 -2.98
N ASP A 447 -22.72 6.55 -3.13
CA ASP A 447 -23.12 7.90 -3.47
C ASP A 447 -23.23 7.99 -5.01
N TYR A 448 -24.43 8.29 -5.49
CA TYR A 448 -24.71 8.42 -6.92
C TYR A 448 -24.65 9.86 -7.43
N ALA A 449 -24.50 10.82 -6.52
CA ALA A 449 -24.67 12.23 -6.86
C ALA A 449 -23.43 12.82 -7.57
N ARG A 450 -22.29 12.14 -7.55
CA ARG A 450 -21.04 12.70 -8.10
C ARG A 450 -20.10 11.64 -8.65
N GLN A 451 -19.22 12.12 -9.55
CA GLN A 451 -17.94 11.49 -9.90
C GLN A 451 -16.81 12.44 -9.53
N PHE A 452 -15.62 11.93 -9.29
CA PHE A 452 -14.46 12.71 -8.88
C PHE A 452 -13.17 12.23 -9.55
N THR A 453 -12.05 12.89 -9.26
CA THR A 453 -10.71 12.49 -9.70
C THR A 453 -9.82 12.13 -8.51
N LEU A 454 -8.84 11.27 -8.76
CA LEU A 454 -7.73 10.94 -7.84
C LEU A 454 -6.39 11.09 -8.58
N ILE A 455 -5.29 11.11 -7.84
CA ILE A 455 -3.95 11.14 -8.41
C ILE A 455 -3.75 10.03 -9.45
N GLY A 456 -3.25 10.40 -10.62
CA GLY A 456 -3.07 9.49 -11.76
C GLY A 456 -4.37 9.06 -12.46
N CYS A 457 -5.51 9.72 -12.17
CA CYS A 457 -6.73 9.61 -12.93
C CYS A 457 -6.78 10.73 -13.98
N LEU A 458 -6.77 10.41 -15.25
CA LEU A 458 -6.72 11.40 -16.33
C LEU A 458 -8.07 12.08 -16.61
N TRP A 459 -9.17 11.64 -15.94
CA TRP A 459 -10.51 12.15 -16.18
C TRP A 459 -11.43 11.93 -14.99
N GLN A 460 -12.47 12.78 -14.90
CA GLN A 460 -13.48 12.72 -13.84
C GLN A 460 -14.45 11.55 -14.06
N ARG A 461 -14.15 10.39 -13.48
CA ARG A 461 -15.00 9.17 -13.53
C ARG A 461 -14.82 8.22 -12.35
N GLU A 462 -14.18 8.69 -11.29
CA GLU A 462 -14.01 7.91 -10.08
C GLU A 462 -15.31 7.78 -9.31
N ASN A 463 -15.57 6.59 -8.79
CA ASN A 463 -16.73 6.23 -7.99
C ASN A 463 -16.28 5.54 -6.71
N SER A 464 -17.01 5.71 -5.62
CA SER A 464 -16.71 5.05 -4.35
C SER A 464 -17.97 4.54 -3.69
N PRO A 465 -17.95 3.34 -3.11
CA PRO A 465 -18.99 2.93 -2.18
C PRO A 465 -18.89 3.73 -0.88
N VAL A 466 -19.99 3.77 -0.13
CA VAL A 466 -20.03 4.30 1.23
C VAL A 466 -20.14 3.15 2.23
N GLY A 467 -19.54 3.30 3.41
CA GLY A 467 -19.60 2.30 4.46
C GLY A 467 -21.05 2.05 4.93
N GLY A 468 -21.32 0.85 5.43
CA GLY A 468 -22.67 0.50 5.90
C GLY A 468 -22.74 -0.90 6.49
N VAL A 469 -23.97 -1.36 6.70
CA VAL A 469 -24.28 -2.70 7.19
C VAL A 469 -25.13 -3.42 6.15
N VAL A 470 -24.71 -4.61 5.75
CA VAL A 470 -25.44 -5.48 4.82
C VAL A 470 -25.81 -6.76 5.56
N ASP A 471 -27.08 -7.02 5.74
CA ASP A 471 -27.60 -8.22 6.43
C ASP A 471 -26.97 -8.47 7.80
N GLY A 472 -26.66 -7.39 8.53
CA GLY A 472 -26.00 -7.45 9.82
C GLY A 472 -24.47 -7.57 9.77
N VAL A 473 -23.87 -7.63 8.58
CA VAL A 473 -22.41 -7.56 8.37
C VAL A 473 -22.01 -6.12 8.16
N GLU A 474 -21.28 -5.56 9.11
CA GLU A 474 -20.70 -4.22 8.98
C GLU A 474 -19.50 -4.28 8.04
N TYR A 475 -19.43 -3.35 7.09
CA TYR A 475 -18.22 -3.11 6.33
C TYR A 475 -17.68 -1.71 6.68
N ALA A 476 -16.45 -1.71 7.19
CA ALA A 476 -15.80 -0.49 7.60
C ALA A 476 -15.49 0.36 6.37
N SER A 477 -16.04 1.56 6.34
CA SER A 477 -15.81 2.50 5.26
C SER A 477 -16.17 1.91 3.87
N LYS A 478 -15.62 2.48 2.81
CA LYS A 478 -15.89 2.10 1.41
C LYS A 478 -15.29 0.74 1.00
N TRP A 479 -14.18 0.33 1.62
CA TRP A 479 -13.44 -0.86 1.17
C TRP A 479 -14.20 -2.16 1.40
N GLY A 480 -14.97 -2.26 2.49
CA GLY A 480 -15.72 -3.46 2.81
C GLY A 480 -16.72 -3.89 1.74
N ALA A 481 -17.18 -2.96 0.89
CA ALA A 481 -18.04 -3.31 -0.23
C ALA A 481 -17.40 -4.32 -1.21
N TYR A 482 -16.06 -4.38 -1.29
CA TYR A 482 -15.34 -5.21 -2.25
C TYR A 482 -14.96 -6.59 -1.73
N PHE A 483 -15.07 -6.83 -0.42
CA PHE A 483 -14.74 -8.15 0.14
C PHE A 483 -15.71 -8.61 1.23
N MET A 484 -16.20 -7.75 2.13
CA MET A 484 -17.16 -8.16 3.16
C MET A 484 -18.55 -8.43 2.59
N VAL A 485 -19.03 -7.58 1.66
CA VAL A 485 -20.32 -7.79 0.99
C VAL A 485 -20.27 -9.07 0.14
N PRO A 486 -19.27 -9.30 -0.72
CA PRO A 486 -19.09 -10.57 -1.41
C PRO A 486 -18.93 -11.78 -0.47
N TYR A 487 -18.18 -11.66 0.64
CA TYR A 487 -18.07 -12.70 1.66
C TYR A 487 -19.43 -13.13 2.21
N ASN A 488 -20.28 -12.16 2.56
CA ASN A 488 -21.62 -12.42 3.04
C ASN A 488 -22.48 -13.13 1.98
N THR A 489 -22.34 -12.75 0.71
CA THR A 489 -23.02 -13.42 -0.41
C THR A 489 -22.56 -14.87 -0.54
N MET A 490 -21.25 -15.10 -0.56
CA MET A 490 -20.67 -16.44 -0.66
C MET A 490 -21.15 -17.36 0.48
N THR A 491 -20.99 -16.92 1.72
CA THR A 491 -21.29 -17.76 2.89
C THR A 491 -22.77 -18.07 3.06
N LYS A 492 -23.67 -17.20 2.62
CA LYS A 492 -25.12 -17.43 2.65
C LYS A 492 -25.60 -18.36 1.54
N ALA A 493 -24.88 -18.45 0.44
CA ALA A 493 -25.31 -19.26 -0.71
C ALA A 493 -25.28 -20.74 -0.41
N ASN A 494 -24.26 -21.22 0.30
CA ASN A 494 -24.12 -22.63 0.64
C ASN A 494 -23.36 -22.79 1.95
N ALA A 495 -23.82 -23.71 2.82
CA ALA A 495 -23.17 -23.99 4.11
C ALA A 495 -21.77 -24.65 3.97
N HIS A 496 -21.44 -25.20 2.79
CA HIS A 496 -20.12 -25.75 2.50
C HIS A 496 -19.12 -24.70 2.04
N ASN A 497 -19.57 -23.50 1.72
CA ASN A 497 -18.69 -22.41 1.33
C ASN A 497 -17.87 -21.91 2.52
N GLN A 498 -16.55 -21.81 2.34
CA GLN A 498 -15.60 -21.51 3.41
C GLN A 498 -14.58 -20.46 3.02
N LEU A 499 -14.10 -19.74 4.01
CA LEU A 499 -12.90 -18.92 3.97
C LEU A 499 -11.92 -19.44 5.03
N MET A 500 -10.76 -19.92 4.60
CA MET A 500 -9.67 -20.35 5.47
C MET A 500 -8.64 -19.22 5.55
N LEU A 501 -8.64 -18.50 6.66
CA LEU A 501 -7.64 -17.48 6.98
C LEU A 501 -6.38 -18.11 7.59
N ARG A 502 -5.27 -17.36 7.63
CA ARG A 502 -3.97 -17.82 8.15
C ARG A 502 -3.54 -19.15 7.55
N THR A 503 -3.89 -19.39 6.28
CA THR A 503 -3.63 -20.61 5.55
C THR A 503 -2.91 -20.28 4.25
N THR A 504 -1.67 -20.71 4.11
CA THR A 504 -0.81 -20.38 2.98
C THR A 504 -0.90 -21.47 1.92
N ALA A 505 -1.38 -21.13 0.72
CA ALA A 505 -1.31 -22.02 -0.44
C ALA A 505 0.15 -22.22 -0.86
N THR A 506 0.54 -23.45 -1.14
CA THR A 506 1.93 -23.81 -1.41
C THR A 506 2.14 -24.47 -2.76
N GLU A 507 1.13 -25.17 -3.31
CA GLU A 507 1.26 -25.94 -4.53
C GLU A 507 -0.09 -26.11 -5.23
N LEU A 508 -0.10 -26.05 -6.57
CA LEU A 508 -1.24 -26.45 -7.39
C LEU A 508 -1.20 -27.97 -7.63
N ILE A 509 -2.33 -28.63 -7.43
CA ILE A 509 -2.47 -30.06 -7.70
C ILE A 509 -2.81 -30.24 -9.17
N VAL A 510 -2.01 -31.01 -9.89
CA VAL A 510 -2.24 -31.34 -11.31
C VAL A 510 -2.53 -32.82 -11.46
N THR A 511 -3.65 -33.13 -12.11
CA THR A 511 -4.05 -34.51 -12.44
C THR A 511 -4.32 -34.61 -13.94
N ASP A 512 -3.64 -35.49 -14.64
CA ASP A 512 -3.79 -35.71 -16.08
C ASP A 512 -3.69 -34.42 -16.93
N GLY A 513 -2.81 -33.51 -16.54
CA GLY A 513 -2.58 -32.20 -17.23
C GLY A 513 -3.61 -31.11 -16.92
N ARG A 514 -4.52 -31.36 -15.98
CA ARG A 514 -5.50 -30.38 -15.50
C ARG A 514 -5.17 -29.98 -14.06
N VAL A 515 -5.31 -28.70 -13.72
CA VAL A 515 -5.28 -28.23 -12.33
C VAL A 515 -6.58 -28.65 -11.65
N THR A 516 -6.46 -29.40 -10.56
CA THR A 516 -7.58 -30.04 -9.84
C THR A 516 -7.60 -29.72 -8.36
N GLY A 517 -6.81 -28.78 -7.90
CA GLY A 517 -6.82 -28.38 -6.50
C GLY A 517 -5.59 -27.60 -6.05
N VAL A 518 -5.50 -27.41 -4.75
CA VAL A 518 -4.45 -26.65 -4.08
C VAL A 518 -4.03 -27.39 -2.81
N LYS A 519 -2.72 -27.43 -2.55
CA LYS A 519 -2.17 -27.76 -1.23
C LYS A 519 -1.90 -26.47 -0.47
N ALA A 520 -2.18 -26.48 0.82
CA ALA A 520 -1.92 -25.33 1.68
C ALA A 520 -1.52 -25.80 3.08
N VAL A 521 -0.97 -24.87 3.87
CA VAL A 521 -0.57 -25.12 5.25
C VAL A 521 -1.13 -24.00 6.13
N GLY A 522 -1.84 -24.39 7.18
CA GLY A 522 -2.30 -23.49 8.24
C GLY A 522 -1.13 -22.93 9.06
N TYR A 523 -1.35 -21.83 9.73
CA TYR A 523 -0.32 -21.17 10.60
C TYR A 523 0.17 -22.08 11.74
N ASP A 524 -0.63 -23.06 12.12
CA ASP A 524 -0.31 -24.07 13.13
C ASP A 524 0.38 -25.33 12.53
N GLY A 525 0.68 -25.31 11.22
CA GLY A 525 1.25 -26.44 10.51
C GLY A 525 0.23 -27.47 10.01
N THR A 526 -1.07 -27.22 10.15
CA THR A 526 -2.14 -28.11 9.65
C THR A 526 -2.07 -28.20 8.13
N GLU A 527 -1.91 -29.39 7.60
CA GLU A 527 -1.92 -29.64 6.15
C GLU A 527 -3.35 -29.52 5.60
N VAL A 528 -3.50 -28.86 4.47
CA VAL A 528 -4.76 -28.69 3.75
C VAL A 528 -4.59 -29.16 2.31
N THR A 529 -5.44 -30.09 1.87
CA THR A 529 -5.57 -30.52 0.48
C THR A 529 -6.98 -30.19 0.01
N ALA A 530 -7.10 -29.16 -0.81
CA ALA A 530 -8.36 -28.70 -1.35
C ALA A 530 -8.52 -29.15 -2.80
N HIS A 531 -9.43 -30.08 -3.06
CA HIS A 531 -9.76 -30.53 -4.42
C HIS A 531 -10.79 -29.61 -5.07
N ALA A 532 -10.57 -29.28 -6.36
CA ALA A 532 -11.47 -28.47 -7.17
C ALA A 532 -12.05 -29.31 -8.31
N THR A 533 -13.37 -29.50 -8.35
CA THR A 533 -14.02 -30.29 -9.41
C THR A 533 -14.11 -29.52 -10.72
N LYS A 534 -14.23 -28.18 -10.66
CA LYS A 534 -14.35 -27.31 -11.84
C LYS A 534 -13.08 -26.53 -12.13
N GLY A 535 -12.43 -25.95 -11.13
CA GLY A 535 -11.19 -25.20 -11.37
C GLY A 535 -10.66 -24.44 -10.16
N VAL A 536 -9.45 -23.90 -10.31
CA VAL A 536 -8.76 -23.07 -9.34
C VAL A 536 -8.61 -21.65 -9.90
N ILE A 537 -8.97 -20.64 -9.10
CA ILE A 537 -8.78 -19.23 -9.43
C ILE A 537 -7.66 -18.66 -8.56
N LEU A 538 -6.59 -18.18 -9.19
CA LEU A 538 -5.53 -17.43 -8.50
C LEU A 538 -5.90 -15.94 -8.42
N ALA A 539 -5.98 -15.41 -7.20
CA ALA A 539 -6.30 -14.00 -6.92
C ALA A 539 -5.37 -13.43 -5.83
N THR A 540 -4.10 -13.83 -5.88
CA THR A 540 -3.10 -13.61 -4.83
C THR A 540 -2.48 -12.21 -4.83
N GLY A 541 -2.85 -11.35 -5.79
CA GLY A 541 -2.23 -10.05 -6.00
C GLY A 541 -0.84 -10.16 -6.64
N GLY A 542 -0.12 -9.04 -6.67
CA GLY A 542 1.20 -8.93 -7.25
C GLY A 542 2.35 -9.30 -6.29
N TYR A 543 3.52 -8.68 -6.53
CA TYR A 543 4.75 -8.96 -5.78
C TYR A 543 5.46 -7.68 -5.29
N ALA A 544 4.79 -6.54 -5.26
CA ALA A 544 5.45 -5.25 -4.96
C ALA A 544 5.98 -5.11 -3.51
N ALA A 545 5.68 -6.06 -2.60
CA ALA A 545 6.31 -6.14 -1.29
C ALA A 545 7.58 -7.04 -1.27
N ASN A 546 7.79 -7.82 -2.34
CA ASN A 546 8.99 -8.63 -2.54
C ASN A 546 10.03 -7.82 -3.31
N ILE A 547 10.83 -7.03 -2.58
CA ILE A 547 11.80 -6.12 -3.20
C ILE A 547 12.83 -6.88 -4.04
N ASP A 548 13.26 -8.08 -3.61
CA ASP A 548 14.18 -8.92 -4.38
C ASP A 548 13.59 -9.31 -5.75
N MET A 549 12.29 -9.65 -5.78
CA MET A 549 11.60 -9.95 -7.03
C MET A 549 11.45 -8.69 -7.89
N VAL A 550 11.09 -7.55 -7.30
CA VAL A 550 11.01 -6.26 -8.00
C VAL A 550 12.36 -5.88 -8.61
N GLN A 551 13.47 -6.04 -7.88
CA GLN A 551 14.81 -5.75 -8.37
C GLN A 551 15.24 -6.72 -9.48
N SER A 552 15.01 -8.01 -9.28
CA SER A 552 15.49 -9.05 -10.21
C SER A 552 14.74 -9.07 -11.54
N THR A 553 13.49 -8.60 -11.54
CA THR A 553 12.66 -8.51 -12.76
C THR A 553 12.69 -7.12 -13.40
N ASN A 554 13.20 -6.09 -12.74
CA ASN A 554 13.10 -4.70 -13.17
C ASN A 554 13.64 -4.45 -14.58
N GLU A 555 12.80 -3.92 -15.46
CA GLU A 555 13.11 -3.52 -16.85
C GLU A 555 12.78 -2.06 -17.15
N TYR A 556 12.25 -1.33 -16.17
CA TYR A 556 11.73 0.03 -16.39
C TYR A 556 12.52 1.12 -15.65
N TRP A 557 12.82 0.90 -14.37
CA TRP A 557 13.46 1.91 -13.52
C TRP A 557 14.98 1.79 -13.57
N ASP A 558 15.69 2.91 -13.38
CA ASP A 558 17.11 2.84 -13.06
C ASP A 558 17.32 1.98 -11.79
N ALA A 559 18.24 1.04 -11.85
CA ALA A 559 18.47 0.09 -10.76
C ALA A 559 18.83 0.77 -9.44
N SER A 560 19.42 1.98 -9.48
CA SER A 560 19.76 2.75 -8.28
C SER A 560 18.53 3.32 -7.55
N PHE A 561 17.38 3.40 -8.22
CA PHE A 561 16.14 3.87 -7.63
C PHE A 561 15.46 2.80 -6.76
N ILE A 562 15.66 1.52 -7.11
CA ILE A 562 15.07 0.39 -6.39
C ILE A 562 16.11 -0.21 -5.44
N ALA A 563 16.44 0.52 -4.37
CA ALA A 563 17.35 0.02 -3.34
C ALA A 563 16.64 -0.94 -2.37
N ASP A 564 17.40 -1.79 -1.67
CA ASP A 564 16.88 -2.79 -0.70
C ASP A 564 15.97 -2.18 0.39
N ASN A 565 16.13 -0.91 0.66
CA ASN A 565 15.37 -0.18 1.68
C ASN A 565 14.28 0.73 1.13
N ILE A 566 13.93 0.60 -0.16
CA ILE A 566 12.81 1.33 -0.74
C ILE A 566 11.52 0.98 0.02
N GLY A 567 10.65 1.97 0.19
CA GLY A 567 9.35 1.77 0.80
C GLY A 567 8.39 0.96 -0.09
N THR A 568 7.37 0.38 0.52
CA THR A 568 6.24 -0.21 -0.22
C THR A 568 4.92 0.27 0.37
N THR A 569 3.94 0.56 -0.50
CA THR A 569 2.56 0.81 -0.08
C THR A 569 1.77 -0.48 0.13
N ASN A 570 2.38 -1.61 -0.18
CA ASN A 570 1.73 -2.92 -0.14
C ASN A 570 1.76 -3.53 1.25
N ARG A 571 0.85 -4.45 1.46
CA ARG A 571 0.92 -5.37 2.58
C ARG A 571 2.10 -6.35 2.38
N SER A 572 2.75 -6.72 3.47
CA SER A 572 3.91 -7.63 3.45
C SER A 572 3.62 -9.02 2.87
N SER A 573 2.34 -9.34 2.69
CA SER A 573 1.91 -10.61 2.10
C SER A 573 1.99 -10.65 0.55
N LEU A 574 2.22 -9.53 -0.12
CA LEU A 574 2.26 -9.45 -1.60
C LEU A 574 3.65 -9.84 -2.13
N MET A 575 3.93 -11.15 -2.13
CA MET A 575 5.25 -11.73 -2.38
C MET A 575 5.39 -12.43 -3.75
N GLY A 576 4.31 -12.50 -4.56
CA GLY A 576 4.35 -13.18 -5.86
C GLY A 576 4.10 -14.69 -5.79
N ASP A 577 3.55 -15.19 -4.67
CA ASP A 577 3.36 -16.62 -4.45
C ASP A 577 2.53 -17.29 -5.55
N GLY A 578 1.42 -16.66 -5.97
CA GLY A 578 0.54 -17.19 -7.00
C GLY A 578 1.21 -17.23 -8.38
N ILE A 579 2.04 -16.24 -8.72
CA ILE A 579 2.82 -16.20 -9.96
C ILE A 579 3.79 -17.41 -9.95
N THR A 580 4.49 -17.61 -8.83
CA THR A 580 5.43 -18.73 -8.67
C THR A 580 4.72 -20.08 -8.80
N MET A 581 3.55 -20.26 -8.16
CA MET A 581 2.76 -21.49 -8.28
C MET A 581 2.26 -21.72 -9.70
N ALA A 582 1.81 -20.68 -10.39
CA ALA A 582 1.36 -20.77 -11.78
C ALA A 582 2.51 -21.14 -12.73
N ALA A 583 3.67 -20.50 -12.57
CA ALA A 583 4.87 -20.80 -13.35
C ALA A 583 5.31 -22.27 -13.17
N ALA A 584 5.18 -22.84 -11.96
CA ALA A 584 5.52 -24.23 -11.67
C ALA A 584 4.68 -25.24 -12.45
N VAL A 585 3.48 -24.86 -12.92
CA VAL A 585 2.60 -25.70 -13.76
C VAL A 585 2.61 -25.28 -15.23
N GLY A 586 3.55 -24.41 -15.64
CA GLY A 586 3.79 -24.04 -17.04
C GLY A 586 3.09 -22.77 -17.51
N ALA A 587 2.56 -21.95 -16.60
CA ALA A 587 1.99 -20.66 -16.97
C ALA A 587 3.05 -19.73 -17.57
N ALA A 588 2.68 -19.01 -18.62
CA ALA A 588 3.47 -17.88 -19.12
C ALA A 588 3.27 -16.66 -18.23
N THR A 589 4.33 -15.87 -18.10
CA THR A 589 4.30 -14.55 -17.45
C THR A 589 4.67 -13.46 -18.45
N GLU A 590 4.23 -12.23 -18.19
CA GLU A 590 4.49 -11.08 -19.04
C GLU A 590 4.50 -9.79 -18.19
N GLY A 591 5.37 -8.83 -18.54
CA GLY A 591 5.40 -7.52 -17.93
C GLY A 591 5.89 -7.46 -16.48
N GLU A 592 6.55 -8.48 -15.97
CA GLU A 592 7.03 -8.55 -14.58
C GLU A 592 8.07 -7.46 -14.25
N GLY A 593 8.74 -6.89 -15.24
CA GLY A 593 9.72 -5.81 -15.08
C GLY A 593 9.13 -4.43 -14.80
N TRP A 594 7.81 -4.29 -14.78
CA TRP A 594 7.14 -2.98 -14.74
C TRP A 594 6.38 -2.80 -13.42
N THR A 595 7.06 -2.20 -12.46
CA THR A 595 6.48 -1.88 -11.15
C THR A 595 6.14 -0.39 -11.08
N GLN A 596 4.87 -0.07 -10.84
CA GLN A 596 4.46 1.31 -10.58
C GLN A 596 4.96 1.76 -9.22
N MET A 597 5.55 2.94 -9.16
CA MET A 597 5.86 3.63 -7.93
C MET A 597 4.69 4.52 -7.48
N MET A 598 4.53 4.66 -6.19
CA MET A 598 3.67 5.67 -5.58
C MET A 598 4.55 6.79 -5.04
N PRO A 599 4.48 8.00 -5.60
CA PRO A 599 5.31 9.10 -5.14
C PRO A 599 5.01 9.51 -3.69
N LEU A 600 3.80 9.24 -3.19
CA LEU A 600 3.28 9.68 -1.90
C LEU A 600 3.50 8.64 -0.79
N GLY A 601 4.71 8.09 -0.63
CA GLY A 601 5.05 7.18 0.45
C GLY A 601 5.61 7.91 1.67
N TRP A 602 5.19 7.55 2.89
CA TRP A 602 5.85 8.02 4.11
C TRP A 602 7.27 7.45 4.20
N VAL A 603 8.25 8.30 4.52
CA VAL A 603 9.67 7.93 4.59
C VAL A 603 9.95 6.82 5.60
N ASP A 604 9.21 6.78 6.71
CA ASP A 604 9.45 5.83 7.81
C ASP A 604 8.98 4.40 7.51
N ASN A 605 7.94 4.23 6.67
CA ASN A 605 7.33 2.92 6.46
C ASN A 605 6.83 2.64 5.03
N GLY A 606 6.98 3.58 4.09
CA GLY A 606 6.57 3.42 2.69
C GLY A 606 5.07 3.49 2.42
N ASN A 607 4.23 3.53 3.45
CA ASN A 607 2.78 3.53 3.27
C ASN A 607 2.26 4.83 2.67
N LEU A 608 1.12 4.74 1.99
CA LEU A 608 0.50 5.88 1.34
C LEU A 608 0.26 7.05 2.31
N ALA A 609 0.90 8.16 2.05
CA ALA A 609 0.74 9.38 2.84
C ALA A 609 -0.60 10.08 2.59
N GLY A 610 -1.25 9.78 1.49
CA GLY A 610 -2.45 10.48 1.01
C GLY A 610 -2.15 11.95 0.63
N GLY A 611 -3.10 12.60 0.05
CA GLY A 611 -3.01 13.99 -0.41
C GLY A 611 -3.10 14.11 -1.93
N ALA A 612 -3.36 15.33 -2.39
CA ALA A 612 -3.46 15.63 -3.80
C ALA A 612 -2.26 16.47 -4.22
N GLY A 613 -1.48 15.99 -5.19
CA GLY A 613 -0.36 16.74 -5.78
C GLY A 613 -0.77 18.08 -6.39
N GLU A 614 -2.04 18.20 -6.73
CA GLU A 614 -2.63 19.39 -7.34
C GLU A 614 -2.64 20.64 -6.41
N ASN A 615 -2.70 20.40 -5.09
CA ASN A 615 -2.79 21.47 -4.07
C ASN A 615 -1.46 21.74 -3.34
N VAL A 616 -0.35 21.28 -3.88
CA VAL A 616 0.96 21.32 -3.24
C VAL A 616 2.03 21.65 -4.26
N ILE A 617 3.23 22.00 -3.81
CA ILE A 617 4.44 22.05 -4.63
C ILE A 617 5.49 21.08 -4.10
N TYR A 618 6.26 20.47 -5.01
CA TYR A 618 7.40 19.63 -4.67
C TYR A 618 8.69 20.40 -4.87
N VAL A 619 9.49 20.43 -3.81
CA VAL A 619 10.70 21.26 -3.72
C VAL A 619 11.92 20.36 -3.56
N ASN A 620 12.94 20.60 -4.38
CA ASN A 620 14.26 20.03 -4.21
C ASN A 620 14.89 20.65 -2.95
N ALA A 621 15.24 19.80 -1.98
CA ALA A 621 15.74 20.24 -0.67
C ALA A 621 17.04 21.06 -0.77
N ALA A 622 17.91 20.78 -1.75
CA ALA A 622 19.19 21.48 -1.88
C ALA A 622 19.04 22.88 -2.52
N THR A 623 18.09 23.03 -3.44
CA THR A 623 17.97 24.26 -4.23
C THR A 623 16.84 25.18 -3.81
N GLY A 624 15.82 24.66 -3.09
CA GLY A 624 14.61 25.39 -2.76
C GLY A 624 13.68 25.64 -3.96
N LYS A 625 13.90 24.95 -5.10
CA LYS A 625 13.12 25.12 -6.33
C LYS A 625 12.16 23.99 -6.58
N ARG A 626 11.05 24.27 -7.27
CA ARG A 626 10.19 23.26 -7.87
C ARG A 626 10.95 22.54 -8.98
N TYR A 627 10.64 21.26 -9.18
CA TYR A 627 11.35 20.42 -10.17
C TYR A 627 10.41 19.61 -11.07
N VAL A 628 9.12 19.53 -10.77
CA VAL A 628 8.15 18.72 -11.51
C VAL A 628 6.78 19.39 -11.54
N ASP A 629 5.94 19.02 -12.50
CA ASP A 629 4.50 19.28 -12.47
C ASP A 629 3.84 18.30 -11.49
N GLU A 630 3.37 18.79 -10.36
CA GLU A 630 2.78 17.97 -9.31
C GLU A 630 1.43 17.35 -9.69
N SER A 631 0.87 17.73 -10.83
CA SER A 631 -0.30 17.09 -11.44
C SER A 631 0.03 15.99 -12.45
N ALA A 632 1.31 15.73 -12.69
CA ALA A 632 1.79 14.72 -13.62
C ALA A 632 1.45 13.29 -13.16
N GLU A 633 1.72 12.33 -14.04
CA GLU A 633 1.53 10.91 -13.77
C GLU A 633 2.49 10.40 -12.69
N ARG A 634 2.15 9.27 -12.09
CA ARG A 634 2.87 8.76 -10.91
C ARG A 634 4.33 8.41 -11.16
N ASP A 635 4.63 7.86 -12.33
CA ASP A 635 5.99 7.54 -12.74
C ASP A 635 6.83 8.80 -12.94
N VAL A 636 6.29 9.83 -13.60
CA VAL A 636 6.95 11.14 -13.78
C VAL A 636 7.26 11.79 -12.43
N LEU A 637 6.30 11.74 -11.49
CA LEU A 637 6.50 12.27 -10.15
C LEU A 637 7.55 11.48 -9.36
N SER A 638 7.55 10.16 -9.50
CA SER A 638 8.51 9.29 -8.82
C SER A 638 9.92 9.44 -9.38
N GLU A 639 10.06 9.48 -10.70
CA GLU A 639 11.34 9.72 -11.37
C GLU A 639 11.92 11.10 -10.97
N GLY A 640 11.09 12.15 -11.04
CA GLY A 640 11.48 13.47 -10.58
C GLY A 640 11.92 13.50 -9.11
N ALA A 641 11.27 12.72 -8.25
CA ALA A 641 11.66 12.60 -6.84
C ALA A 641 12.98 11.83 -6.68
N PHE A 642 13.23 10.78 -7.44
CA PHE A 642 14.50 10.06 -7.41
C PHE A 642 15.66 10.94 -7.88
N GLU A 643 15.48 11.69 -8.96
CA GLU A 643 16.51 12.58 -9.51
C GLU A 643 16.80 13.81 -8.65
N ASN A 644 15.76 14.32 -7.96
CA ASN A 644 15.83 15.53 -7.15
C ASN A 644 15.77 15.28 -5.65
N GLY A 645 15.97 14.03 -5.24
CA GLY A 645 15.83 13.60 -3.86
C GLY A 645 16.86 14.21 -2.92
N MET A 646 16.48 14.24 -1.65
CA MET A 646 17.31 14.73 -0.56
C MET A 646 18.55 13.86 -0.39
N SER A 647 19.70 14.47 -0.11
CA SER A 647 20.91 13.72 0.20
C SER A 647 20.78 12.93 1.50
N LYS A 648 21.53 11.83 1.62
CA LYS A 648 21.57 11.02 2.86
C LYS A 648 21.95 11.88 4.07
N GLU A 649 22.95 12.78 3.90
CA GLU A 649 23.40 13.68 4.98
C GLU A 649 22.26 14.59 5.47
N THR A 650 21.46 15.16 4.56
CA THR A 650 20.34 16.01 4.90
C THR A 650 19.25 15.21 5.61
N ALA A 651 18.92 14.02 5.10
CA ALA A 651 17.92 13.14 5.72
C ALA A 651 18.32 12.75 7.16
N GLU A 652 19.57 12.37 7.38
CA GLU A 652 20.07 12.02 8.71
C GLU A 652 20.04 13.20 9.70
N LYS A 653 20.37 14.43 9.25
CA LYS A 653 20.21 15.65 10.06
C LYS A 653 18.77 15.90 10.50
N LEU A 654 17.81 15.55 9.65
CA LEU A 654 16.38 15.65 9.94
C LEU A 654 15.86 14.49 10.81
N GLY A 655 16.70 13.50 11.12
CA GLY A 655 16.29 12.29 11.83
C GLY A 655 15.39 11.37 10.97
N LEU A 656 15.48 11.48 9.64
CA LEU A 656 14.75 10.65 8.71
C LEU A 656 15.53 9.36 8.43
N LYS A 657 14.81 8.25 8.29
CA LYS A 657 15.37 7.05 7.67
C LYS A 657 15.67 7.37 6.20
N TYR A 658 16.91 7.25 5.77
CA TYR A 658 17.23 7.47 4.37
C TYR A 658 16.64 6.35 3.49
N VAL A 659 15.90 6.75 2.48
CA VAL A 659 15.43 5.93 1.36
C VAL A 659 15.67 6.73 0.07
N PRO A 660 15.75 6.12 -1.12
CA PRO A 660 15.87 6.85 -2.37
C PRO A 660 14.70 7.81 -2.60
N GLY A 661 14.99 8.97 -3.18
CA GLY A 661 13.96 9.90 -3.65
C GLY A 661 13.20 10.65 -2.56
N ILE A 662 13.75 10.83 -1.33
CA ILE A 662 13.10 11.66 -0.32
C ILE A 662 12.96 13.08 -0.87
N TYR A 663 11.74 13.58 -0.96
CA TYR A 663 11.44 14.95 -1.39
C TYR A 663 10.63 15.73 -0.35
N VAL A 664 10.58 17.04 -0.55
CA VAL A 664 9.86 17.97 0.32
C VAL A 664 8.60 18.43 -0.40
N GLU A 665 7.45 18.17 0.21
CA GLU A 665 6.19 18.74 -0.22
C GLU A 665 5.85 19.94 0.65
N VAL A 666 5.49 21.05 0.01
CA VAL A 666 5.08 22.28 0.67
C VAL A 666 3.67 22.67 0.25
N SER A 667 2.85 23.06 1.20
CA SER A 667 1.48 23.49 0.97
C SER A 667 1.01 24.51 2.00
N ASN A 668 -0.17 25.08 1.75
CA ASN A 668 -0.90 25.87 2.72
C ASN A 668 -1.24 25.03 3.97
N THR A 669 -1.23 25.64 5.15
CA THR A 669 -1.57 24.98 6.42
C THR A 669 -3.02 24.50 6.49
N GLY A 670 -3.91 25.12 5.71
CA GLY A 670 -5.33 24.77 5.60
C GLY A 670 -5.61 23.62 4.62
N VAL A 671 -4.61 23.12 3.87
CA VAL A 671 -4.81 21.98 2.97
C VAL A 671 -5.11 20.74 3.80
N THR A 672 -6.37 20.34 3.78
CA THR A 672 -6.82 19.07 4.35
C THR A 672 -6.66 17.97 3.30
N ALA A 673 -6.29 16.78 3.74
CA ALA A 673 -6.31 15.62 2.87
C ALA A 673 -7.71 15.38 2.30
N GLY A 674 -7.75 14.86 1.09
CA GLY A 674 -8.97 14.36 0.47
C GLY A 674 -9.70 13.33 1.32
N PRO A 675 -10.85 12.83 0.85
CA PRO A 675 -11.72 11.94 1.63
C PRO A 675 -11.02 10.64 2.02
N GLY A 676 -10.50 10.58 3.20
CA GLY A 676 -9.75 9.44 3.75
C GLY A 676 -8.99 9.79 5.02
N GLY A 677 -8.83 11.09 5.32
CA GLY A 677 -8.37 11.54 6.64
C GLY A 677 -6.91 11.24 7.02
N PHE A 678 -6.10 10.71 6.08
CA PHE A 678 -4.72 10.35 6.36
C PHE A 678 -3.77 11.51 6.69
N ASN A 679 -4.22 12.76 6.55
CA ASN A 679 -3.40 13.96 6.69
C ASN A 679 -3.95 15.00 7.66
N ASN A 680 -5.01 14.74 8.39
CA ASN A 680 -5.47 15.62 9.46
C ASN A 680 -4.61 15.43 10.71
N LEU A 681 -3.29 15.60 10.56
CA LEU A 681 -2.38 15.66 11.69
C LEU A 681 -2.33 17.14 12.08
N PRO A 682 -2.88 17.53 13.24
CA PRO A 682 -2.99 18.94 13.62
C PRO A 682 -1.69 19.52 14.16
N GLU A 683 -0.67 18.70 14.34
CA GLU A 683 0.59 19.03 15.00
C GLU A 683 1.78 18.41 14.25
N ASP A 684 2.97 18.82 14.59
CA ASP A 684 4.21 18.22 14.10
C ASP A 684 4.24 16.72 14.37
N VAL A 685 4.53 15.95 13.34
CA VAL A 685 4.77 14.51 13.43
C VAL A 685 6.21 14.24 12.99
N PRO A 686 7.10 13.93 13.92
CA PRO A 686 8.51 13.69 13.59
C PRO A 686 8.67 12.67 12.46
N GLY A 687 9.52 13.00 11.48
CA GLY A 687 9.78 12.17 10.32
C GLY A 687 8.71 12.16 9.23
N ARG A 688 7.60 12.89 9.41
CA ARG A 688 6.51 12.94 8.42
C ARG A 688 6.10 14.34 8.02
N MET A 689 5.74 15.15 8.99
CA MET A 689 5.14 16.47 8.72
C MET A 689 5.48 17.47 9.81
N VAL A 690 5.76 18.71 9.41
CA VAL A 690 5.97 19.83 10.33
C VAL A 690 5.30 21.09 9.80
N PHE A 691 5.00 22.03 10.72
CA PHE A 691 4.52 23.36 10.39
C PHE A 691 5.62 24.38 10.68
N ARG A 692 6.08 25.12 9.67
CA ARG A 692 7.22 26.03 9.75
C ARG A 692 6.99 27.28 8.91
N THR A 693 7.66 28.37 9.28
CA THR A 693 7.81 29.52 8.38
C THR A 693 8.67 29.15 7.18
N VAL A 694 8.72 30.01 6.17
CA VAL A 694 9.58 29.81 4.99
C VAL A 694 11.06 29.75 5.40
N GLU A 695 11.48 30.61 6.30
CA GLU A 695 12.85 30.70 6.79
C GLU A 695 13.24 29.43 7.59
N GLU A 696 12.38 29.01 8.52
CA GLU A 696 12.57 27.79 9.28
C GLU A 696 12.56 26.54 8.38
N THR A 697 11.73 26.54 7.33
CA THR A 697 11.70 25.45 6.33
C THR A 697 13.02 25.41 5.56
N ALA A 698 13.51 26.56 5.09
CA ALA A 698 14.76 26.64 4.36
C ALA A 698 15.96 26.20 5.22
N GLU A 699 16.01 26.61 6.49
CA GLU A 699 17.03 26.16 7.46
C GLU A 699 16.93 24.65 7.68
N LEU A 700 15.70 24.12 7.87
CA LEU A 700 15.41 22.72 8.10
C LEU A 700 15.93 21.83 6.96
N ILE A 701 15.62 22.18 5.70
CA ILE A 701 15.99 21.36 4.52
C ILE A 701 17.38 21.72 3.97
N GLY A 702 17.96 22.85 4.37
CA GLY A 702 19.31 23.26 4.02
C GLY A 702 19.43 24.06 2.72
N CYS A 703 18.37 24.76 2.28
CA CYS A 703 18.40 25.61 1.08
C CYS A 703 18.45 27.12 1.43
N ASP A 704 18.57 27.95 0.38
CA ASP A 704 18.50 29.40 0.52
C ASP A 704 17.04 29.87 0.72
N ALA A 705 16.79 30.56 1.83
CA ALA A 705 15.43 31.03 2.19
C ALA A 705 14.84 32.02 1.17
N ALA A 706 15.67 32.87 0.58
CA ALA A 706 15.20 33.83 -0.43
C ALA A 706 14.77 33.11 -1.72
N THR A 707 15.48 32.06 -2.10
CA THR A 707 15.15 31.21 -3.24
C THR A 707 13.85 30.44 -3.00
N LEU A 708 13.70 29.80 -1.82
CA LEU A 708 12.48 29.08 -1.48
C LEU A 708 11.27 30.01 -1.47
N ARG A 709 11.40 31.16 -0.84
CA ARG A 709 10.34 32.19 -0.80
C ARG A 709 9.94 32.61 -2.21
N LYS A 710 10.92 32.92 -3.06
CA LYS A 710 10.66 33.32 -4.44
C LYS A 710 9.96 32.19 -5.22
N THR A 711 10.39 30.97 -5.06
CA THR A 711 9.75 29.80 -5.70
C THR A 711 8.26 29.71 -5.37
N ILE A 712 7.90 29.92 -4.10
CA ILE A 712 6.51 29.89 -3.64
C ILE A 712 5.74 31.10 -4.17
N GLU A 713 6.32 32.31 -4.07
CA GLU A 713 5.68 33.55 -4.54
C GLU A 713 5.45 33.54 -6.05
N ASP A 714 6.39 33.04 -6.85
CA ASP A 714 6.23 32.90 -8.31
C ASP A 714 5.10 31.93 -8.66
N TYR A 715 5.03 30.79 -7.94
CA TYR A 715 3.95 29.82 -8.08
C TYR A 715 2.60 30.44 -7.71
N ASP A 716 2.50 31.10 -6.57
CA ASP A 716 1.27 31.71 -6.09
C ASP A 716 0.81 32.85 -7.00
N ALA A 717 1.75 33.66 -7.53
CA ALA A 717 1.43 34.70 -8.50
C ALA A 717 0.81 34.12 -9.79
N TYR A 718 1.29 32.97 -10.23
CA TYR A 718 0.72 32.26 -11.38
C TYR A 718 -0.69 31.73 -11.05
N VAL A 719 -0.88 31.11 -9.88
CA VAL A 719 -2.20 30.62 -9.43
C VAL A 719 -3.22 31.73 -9.31
N MET A 720 -2.81 32.92 -8.83
CA MET A 720 -3.68 34.08 -8.70
C MET A 720 -3.95 34.82 -10.02
N GLY A 721 -3.32 34.39 -11.13
CA GLY A 721 -3.42 35.10 -12.42
C GLY A 721 -2.68 36.43 -12.47
N VAL A 722 -1.76 36.68 -11.54
CA VAL A 722 -0.89 37.87 -11.53
C VAL A 722 0.27 37.71 -12.51
N SER A 723 0.73 36.46 -12.71
CA SER A 723 1.73 36.06 -13.70
C SER A 723 1.11 35.09 -14.70
N ASP A 724 1.54 35.13 -15.95
CA ASP A 724 1.19 34.21 -17.02
C ASP A 724 2.30 33.16 -17.29
N THR A 725 3.39 33.22 -16.54
CA THR A 725 4.55 32.34 -16.71
C THR A 725 4.90 31.61 -15.41
N LEU A 726 5.32 30.35 -15.54
CA LEU A 726 5.81 29.52 -14.46
C LEU A 726 7.04 28.72 -14.92
N GLU A 727 8.15 28.75 -14.17
CA GLU A 727 9.41 28.08 -14.54
C GLU A 727 9.22 26.59 -14.84
N VAL A 728 8.51 25.90 -13.97
CA VAL A 728 8.06 24.52 -14.19
C VAL A 728 6.56 24.55 -14.43
N PRO A 729 6.07 24.22 -15.63
CA PRO A 729 4.64 24.20 -15.91
C PRO A 729 3.84 23.36 -14.92
N LYS A 730 2.57 23.68 -14.76
CA LYS A 730 1.62 22.86 -14.00
C LYS A 730 0.28 22.84 -14.74
N LEU A 731 -0.17 21.64 -15.11
CA LEU A 731 -1.38 21.44 -15.91
C LEU A 731 -2.66 21.65 -15.10
N SER A 732 -2.64 21.31 -13.83
CA SER A 732 -3.80 21.47 -12.93
C SER A 732 -3.44 22.40 -11.77
N ILE A 733 -4.06 23.57 -11.74
CA ILE A 733 -3.82 24.60 -10.73
C ILE A 733 -5.04 24.72 -9.86
N GLN A 734 -4.90 24.54 -8.55
CA GLN A 734 -6.05 24.52 -7.65
C GLN A 734 -5.95 25.52 -6.48
N ALA A 735 -4.79 25.71 -5.87
CA ALA A 735 -4.65 26.54 -4.69
C ALA A 735 -3.26 27.17 -4.56
N THR A 736 -3.19 28.33 -3.92
CA THR A 736 -1.95 28.95 -3.48
C THR A 736 -1.36 28.23 -2.26
N VAL A 737 -0.04 28.30 -2.11
CA VAL A 737 0.68 27.88 -0.90
C VAL A 737 0.53 28.93 0.20
N GLY A 738 0.62 30.22 -0.14
CA GLY A 738 0.32 31.30 0.79
C GLY A 738 -1.18 31.51 0.99
N ASP A 739 -1.51 32.18 2.06
CA ASP A 739 -2.88 32.58 2.37
C ASP A 739 -3.30 33.78 1.49
N VAL A 740 -4.48 33.72 0.91
CA VAL A 740 -5.07 34.76 0.09
C VAL A 740 -6.60 34.70 0.16
N GLU A 741 -7.25 35.85 0.26
CA GLU A 741 -8.71 35.92 0.26
C GLU A 741 -9.26 35.79 -1.18
N LYS A 742 -10.54 35.40 -1.28
CA LYS A 742 -11.29 35.40 -2.54
C LYS A 742 -12.51 36.30 -2.43
N ASP A 743 -12.88 36.91 -3.54
CA ASP A 743 -14.10 37.68 -3.66
C ASP A 743 -15.35 36.77 -3.67
N GLU A 744 -16.55 37.39 -3.74
CA GLU A 744 -17.83 36.65 -3.79
C GLU A 744 -18.02 35.78 -5.03
N ASN A 745 -17.20 36.00 -6.07
CA ASN A 745 -17.21 35.24 -7.30
C ASN A 745 -16.12 34.13 -7.30
N GLY A 746 -15.32 34.04 -6.23
CA GLY A 746 -14.24 33.07 -6.10
C GLY A 746 -12.90 33.49 -6.71
N ASN A 747 -12.75 34.74 -7.18
CA ASN A 747 -11.48 35.26 -7.70
C ASN A 747 -10.56 35.61 -6.55
N TYR A 748 -9.27 35.34 -6.71
CA TYR A 748 -8.27 35.73 -5.73
C TYR A 748 -8.16 37.26 -5.60
N LEU A 749 -7.88 37.72 -4.38
CA LEU A 749 -7.58 39.13 -4.04
C LEU A 749 -6.09 39.27 -3.71
N PRO A 750 -5.20 39.45 -4.72
CA PRO A 750 -3.75 39.36 -4.56
C PRO A 750 -3.17 40.33 -3.51
N GLU A 751 -3.86 41.47 -3.23
CA GLU A 751 -3.47 42.42 -2.22
C GLU A 751 -3.61 41.89 -0.77
N THR A 752 -4.31 40.79 -0.57
CA THR A 752 -4.48 40.11 0.72
C THR A 752 -3.46 39.01 0.96
N TYR A 753 -2.63 38.71 -0.05
CA TYR A 753 -1.68 37.63 0.00
C TYR A 753 -0.68 37.73 1.15
N LYS A 754 -0.48 36.58 1.84
CA LYS A 754 0.49 36.41 2.94
C LYS A 754 1.14 35.06 2.85
N LEU A 755 2.46 35.05 3.02
CA LEU A 755 3.25 33.82 3.09
C LEU A 755 3.93 33.76 4.47
N GLU A 756 3.27 33.16 5.44
CA GLU A 756 3.72 33.08 6.83
C GLU A 756 4.14 31.70 7.24
N ASN A 757 3.21 30.74 7.25
CA ASN A 757 3.43 29.36 7.68
C ASN A 757 3.15 28.36 6.56
N LEU A 758 3.95 27.33 6.52
CA LEU A 758 3.87 26.23 5.57
C LEU A 758 3.56 24.93 6.29
N ARG A 759 2.81 24.07 5.64
CA ARG A 759 2.81 22.65 5.95
C ARG A 759 3.89 21.98 5.10
N VAL A 760 4.83 21.32 5.74
CA VAL A 760 5.98 20.67 5.11
C VAL A 760 5.88 19.17 5.39
N ARG A 761 5.89 18.33 4.32
CA ARG A 761 5.90 16.89 4.44
C ARG A 761 7.14 16.29 3.80
N PHE A 762 7.61 15.17 4.37
CA PHE A 762 8.72 14.39 3.84
C PHE A 762 8.16 13.07 3.33
N MET A 763 8.32 12.84 2.05
CA MET A 763 7.81 11.66 1.37
C MET A 763 8.85 11.10 0.41
N ALA A 764 8.66 9.87 -0.01
CA ALA A 764 9.51 9.21 -0.99
C ALA A 764 8.67 8.26 -1.86
N PRO A 765 9.11 7.96 -3.08
CA PRO A 765 8.50 6.91 -3.88
C PRO A 765 8.55 5.56 -3.16
N SER A 766 7.49 4.79 -3.32
CA SER A 766 7.35 3.45 -2.75
C SER A 766 6.84 2.50 -3.83
N THR A 767 7.23 1.24 -3.83
CA THR A 767 6.65 0.24 -4.72
C THR A 767 5.15 0.13 -4.46
N HIS A 768 4.34 0.06 -5.52
CA HIS A 768 2.90 0.21 -5.38
C HIS A 768 2.08 -0.86 -6.09
N HIS A 769 2.27 -1.06 -7.38
CA HIS A 769 1.49 -1.99 -8.20
C HIS A 769 2.40 -2.67 -9.20
N THR A 770 2.33 -3.99 -9.29
CA THR A 770 3.04 -4.74 -10.34
C THR A 770 2.14 -4.87 -11.56
N MET A 771 2.66 -4.48 -12.74
CA MET A 771 1.87 -4.47 -13.98
C MET A 771 1.87 -5.82 -14.67
N GLY A 772 2.88 -6.62 -14.40
CA GLY A 772 3.07 -7.95 -14.94
C GLY A 772 2.63 -9.04 -13.99
N GLY A 773 2.61 -10.24 -14.53
CA GLY A 773 2.22 -11.47 -13.84
C GLY A 773 1.83 -12.53 -14.83
N VAL A 774 0.89 -13.39 -14.44
CA VAL A 774 0.42 -14.51 -15.28
C VAL A 774 -0.32 -13.99 -16.50
N LYS A 775 0.01 -14.56 -17.66
CA LYS A 775 -0.69 -14.26 -18.91
C LYS A 775 -2.07 -14.91 -18.92
N VAL A 776 -3.08 -14.13 -19.32
CA VAL A 776 -4.48 -14.60 -19.38
C VAL A 776 -5.15 -14.17 -20.69
N ASP A 777 -6.22 -14.86 -21.06
CA ASP A 777 -7.17 -14.40 -22.08
C ASP A 777 -8.31 -13.56 -21.46
N VAL A 778 -9.26 -13.14 -22.29
CA VAL A 778 -10.41 -12.33 -21.83
C VAL A 778 -11.39 -13.11 -20.93
N GLU A 779 -11.43 -14.41 -21.03
CA GLU A 779 -12.17 -15.34 -20.14
C GLU A 779 -11.40 -15.62 -18.85
N ARG A 780 -10.16 -15.09 -18.70
CA ARG A 780 -9.29 -15.26 -17.53
C ARG A 780 -8.70 -16.63 -17.35
N HIS A 781 -8.64 -17.45 -18.42
CA HIS A 781 -7.82 -18.66 -18.40
C HIS A 781 -6.35 -18.29 -18.33
N VAL A 782 -5.60 -18.98 -17.49
CA VAL A 782 -4.14 -18.86 -17.47
C VAL A 782 -3.56 -19.53 -18.70
N LEU A 783 -2.67 -18.84 -19.42
CA LEU A 783 -2.08 -19.31 -20.66
C LEU A 783 -0.67 -19.88 -20.44
N ASP A 784 -0.31 -20.89 -21.23
CA ASP A 784 1.05 -21.37 -21.36
C ASP A 784 1.88 -20.50 -22.34
N ALA A 785 3.16 -20.87 -22.54
CA ALA A 785 4.06 -20.14 -23.44
C ALA A 785 3.65 -20.21 -24.92
N ASP A 786 2.84 -21.18 -25.31
CA ASP A 786 2.30 -21.33 -26.66
C ASP A 786 0.94 -20.61 -26.84
N GLY A 787 0.44 -19.97 -25.76
CA GLY A 787 -0.85 -19.27 -25.75
C GLY A 787 -2.06 -20.18 -25.56
N ASN A 788 -1.89 -21.42 -25.14
CA ASN A 788 -2.99 -22.32 -24.85
C ASN A 788 -3.42 -22.16 -23.38
N ALA A 789 -4.72 -22.28 -23.12
CA ALA A 789 -5.23 -22.30 -21.77
C ALA A 789 -4.74 -23.53 -20.98
N ILE A 790 -4.25 -23.32 -19.76
CA ILE A 790 -3.94 -24.39 -18.81
C ILE A 790 -5.27 -24.90 -18.23
N PRO A 791 -5.66 -26.17 -18.49
CA PRO A 791 -6.97 -26.63 -18.10
C PRO A 791 -7.21 -26.55 -16.59
N GLY A 792 -8.33 -25.96 -16.19
CA GLY A 792 -8.74 -25.82 -14.80
C GLY A 792 -8.02 -24.74 -14.00
N LEU A 793 -7.22 -23.88 -14.67
CA LEU A 793 -6.52 -22.78 -14.01
C LEU A 793 -6.94 -21.41 -14.56
N TYR A 794 -7.34 -20.54 -13.67
CA TYR A 794 -7.82 -19.17 -13.96
C TYR A 794 -7.10 -18.17 -13.05
N ALA A 795 -7.05 -16.90 -13.45
CA ALA A 795 -6.46 -15.85 -12.64
C ALA A 795 -7.22 -14.53 -12.77
N ALA A 796 -7.25 -13.73 -11.67
CA ALA A 796 -7.93 -12.46 -11.63
C ALA A 796 -7.21 -11.44 -10.73
N GLY A 797 -7.30 -10.18 -11.09
CA GLY A 797 -6.69 -9.07 -10.37
C GLY A 797 -5.20 -8.90 -10.67
N GLU A 798 -4.49 -8.23 -9.78
CA GLU A 798 -3.09 -7.79 -9.95
C GLU A 798 -2.08 -8.93 -10.24
N ILE A 799 -2.45 -10.18 -10.01
CA ILE A 799 -1.64 -11.34 -10.44
C ILE A 799 -1.54 -11.45 -11.96
N THR A 800 -2.47 -10.84 -12.71
CA THR A 800 -2.56 -10.97 -14.17
C THR A 800 -1.83 -9.85 -14.90
N SER A 801 -1.26 -10.16 -16.08
CA SER A 801 -0.63 -9.19 -16.98
C SER A 801 -1.61 -8.59 -18.02
N GLY A 802 -1.12 -7.65 -18.82
CA GLY A 802 -1.80 -7.13 -20.01
C GLY A 802 -2.80 -6.00 -19.77
N ASN A 803 -3.25 -5.76 -18.56
CA ASN A 803 -4.31 -4.78 -18.29
C ASN A 803 -3.84 -3.31 -18.27
N HIS A 804 -2.65 -3.02 -17.78
CA HIS A 804 -2.26 -1.66 -17.38
C HIS A 804 -0.96 -1.12 -18.02
N ALA A 805 -0.19 -1.97 -18.66
CA ALA A 805 1.09 -1.63 -19.28
C ALA A 805 2.11 -0.95 -18.34
N GLY A 806 2.85 0.07 -18.78
CA GLY A 806 3.92 0.69 -18.01
C GLY A 806 3.47 1.61 -16.87
N ASN A 807 2.24 2.16 -16.94
CA ASN A 807 1.69 3.03 -15.91
C ASN A 807 0.18 2.85 -15.77
N ARG A 808 -0.28 2.49 -14.58
CA ARG A 808 -1.70 2.26 -14.28
C ARG A 808 -2.39 3.53 -13.82
N LEU A 809 -3.52 3.87 -14.44
CA LEU A 809 -4.35 5.00 -14.02
C LEU A 809 -4.96 4.74 -12.63
N GLY A 810 -5.07 5.81 -11.81
CA GLY A 810 -5.76 5.76 -10.53
C GLY A 810 -7.18 5.18 -10.69
N GLY A 811 -7.61 4.31 -9.76
CA GLY A 811 -8.93 3.67 -9.81
C GLY A 811 -9.08 2.47 -10.75
N ASN A 812 -8.32 2.36 -11.84
CA ASN A 812 -8.45 1.23 -12.79
C ASN A 812 -8.22 -0.14 -12.14
N ALA A 813 -7.30 -0.26 -11.19
CA ALA A 813 -7.07 -1.54 -10.52
C ALA A 813 -8.32 -2.04 -9.79
N VAL A 814 -9.08 -1.16 -9.14
CA VAL A 814 -10.31 -1.57 -8.45
C VAL A 814 -11.41 -1.96 -9.45
N THR A 815 -11.49 -1.29 -10.59
CA THR A 815 -12.38 -1.70 -11.70
C THR A 815 -11.99 -3.09 -12.20
N GLU A 816 -10.70 -3.29 -12.47
CA GLU A 816 -10.15 -4.54 -13.02
C GLU A 816 -10.37 -5.72 -12.07
N ILE A 817 -10.04 -5.61 -10.77
CA ILE A 817 -10.19 -6.73 -9.82
C ILE A 817 -11.65 -7.21 -9.71
N ILE A 818 -12.63 -6.31 -9.82
CA ILE A 818 -14.04 -6.69 -9.71
C ILE A 818 -14.50 -7.35 -11.01
N VAL A 819 -14.15 -6.78 -12.15
CA VAL A 819 -14.56 -7.33 -13.46
C VAL A 819 -13.87 -8.67 -13.71
N SER A 820 -12.54 -8.74 -13.51
CA SER A 820 -11.78 -9.97 -13.75
C SER A 820 -12.16 -11.09 -12.77
N GLY A 821 -12.42 -10.76 -11.50
CA GLY A 821 -12.88 -11.75 -10.52
C GLY A 821 -14.20 -12.40 -10.92
N ARG A 822 -15.16 -11.60 -11.39
CA ARG A 822 -16.44 -12.10 -11.91
C ARG A 822 -16.23 -12.91 -13.18
N ALA A 823 -15.42 -12.42 -14.13
CA ALA A 823 -15.15 -13.11 -15.39
C ALA A 823 -14.52 -14.48 -15.16
N ALA A 824 -13.51 -14.59 -14.30
CA ALA A 824 -12.87 -15.85 -13.97
C ALA A 824 -13.88 -16.87 -13.39
N ALA A 825 -14.74 -16.43 -12.45
CA ALA A 825 -15.75 -17.32 -11.88
C ALA A 825 -16.79 -17.78 -12.92
N GLN A 826 -17.22 -16.88 -13.80
CA GLN A 826 -18.14 -17.20 -14.90
C GLN A 826 -17.51 -18.18 -15.90
N ALA A 827 -16.21 -18.02 -16.23
CA ALA A 827 -15.49 -18.92 -17.10
C ALA A 827 -15.37 -20.32 -16.48
N VAL A 828 -14.99 -20.42 -15.21
CA VAL A 828 -14.99 -21.71 -14.48
C VAL A 828 -16.33 -22.42 -14.60
N ASN A 829 -17.43 -21.69 -14.50
CA ASN A 829 -18.76 -22.31 -14.63
C ASN A 829 -19.06 -22.72 -16.07
N ALA A 830 -18.81 -21.85 -17.05
CA ALA A 830 -19.09 -22.10 -18.46
C ALA A 830 -18.30 -23.30 -19.03
N ASP A 831 -17.04 -23.45 -18.63
CA ASP A 831 -16.18 -24.55 -19.09
C ASP A 831 -16.59 -25.94 -18.55
N ASN A 832 -17.43 -25.97 -17.54
CA ASN A 832 -17.84 -27.20 -16.85
C ASN A 832 -19.37 -27.45 -16.91
N GLU A 833 -20.12 -26.64 -17.67
CA GLU A 833 -21.52 -26.92 -18.05
C GLU A 833 -21.58 -27.96 -19.21
#